data_8f245b47a51ad8a7c0451d0d57c4bbaa
#
_entry.id   8f245b47a51ad8a7c0451d0d57c4bbaa
#
_cell.length_a   1.000
_cell.length_b   1.000
_cell.length_c   1.000
_cell.angle_alpha   90.00
_cell.angle_beta   90.00
_cell.angle_gamma   90.00
#
_symmetry.space_group_name_H-M   'P 1'
#
loop_
_entity.id
_entity.type
_entity.pdbx_description
1 polymer ?
#
loop_
_entity_poly.entity_id
_entity_poly.type
_entity_poly.pdbx_seq_one_letter_code
_entity_poly.pdbx_strand_id
1 'polypeptide(L)'
;MSEKHHYKGLTDAQVVESRQKYGENTFTAVEGEPLWKQFLEKFTDPIIIILLVALVFSFGVSFYEYTVHDTGIHAFLEPVGILFAILLATGVAFYFEQKANKQFEILNQVNDDIYYKVIRNERITQVLKKDIVVGDIVIIETGEEVPADGELLEAVSLHLNESTLTGEPLIHKSTLPEDFEAEATYPTNYVCRGTSVADGHGIFEVKKVGDATEYGKVFEGVQIDDSVKTPLNEQLDRLADLITKVSYGIAALVIVGRLIVYFADPTHSLDNLDWVSFGGYLLNTVMIAITVVVVAVPEGLPMSVTLSLAYSMRSMMATNNLVRKMHACETMGATTVICTDKTGTLTQNQMTIYETYFNQFPDSSFADRLIAESMAVNSTAYLDFSDKEKPSVLGNPTEGALLLWLYGKGINYLPIREESEVLQQLTFSTERKYMATLIYSPTLKKNMLYVKGAPEIVMTFCQEGARLNSTLSQADFEAKLLQYQNQAMRTIGFAYKEIDDPKAIISENGKLVVKGLHFIGITAISDPVRADVPAAIEECMQAGIQVKIVTGDTPGTAKEIARQIRLWDESCADRNHITGAEFATMSDADLLERVSDLRVISRARPLDKARLVNLLQQKGEVVAVTGDGTNDAPALKAAQVGLSMGDGTSVAKEASDITILDNSFSSIGKAVMWGRSLYLNIQRFILFQMTINVAACIIVLIGAFLGVESPLTVTQMLWVNLIMDTFAALALASLSPSHRVMHDKPRPRKANIISSAMAKGIFGVGGFFVLLLFGFIQYFKNEDITSLTQFSLGDYMSHFFHFGAPKGSLSAYELSLFFSIFVFLQFWNMFNAKAYRTGRSAFHNIGKSQGFLMIAAAIVLGQVFITTFGGGMFSVTPLQLVDWAIIIGATSIVLWIGEIRRSVAKGQ
;
A
#
# COMPACT_ATOMS: atom_id res chain seq x y z
N MET A 1 4.50 -28.33 43.77
CA MET A 1 3.93 -29.25 42.75
C MET A 1 2.55 -28.70 42.44
N SER A 2 2.42 -27.91 41.37
CA SER A 2 1.11 -27.43 40.91
C SER A 2 0.37 -28.60 40.28
N GLU A 3 -0.88 -28.80 40.70
CA GLU A 3 -1.79 -29.71 39.99
C GLU A 3 -1.84 -29.29 38.54
N LYS A 4 -1.40 -30.15 37.63
CA LYS A 4 -1.56 -29.92 36.17
C LYS A 4 -3.06 -29.97 35.90
N HIS A 5 -3.70 -28.83 35.74
CA HIS A 5 -5.06 -28.76 35.25
C HIS A 5 -5.09 -29.31 33.83
N HIS A 6 -5.75 -30.41 33.63
CA HIS A 6 -5.91 -31.07 32.34
C HIS A 6 -7.25 -30.61 31.76
N TYR A 7 -7.19 -29.56 30.90
CA TYR A 7 -8.39 -29.07 30.24
C TYR A 7 -8.82 -30.00 29.12
N LYS A 8 -10.10 -30.43 29.14
CA LYS A 8 -10.62 -31.35 28.12
C LYS A 8 -10.94 -30.62 26.80
N GLY A 9 -11.35 -29.35 26.88
CA GLY A 9 -11.85 -28.60 25.74
C GLY A 9 -13.13 -29.18 25.13
N LEU A 10 -13.66 -28.54 24.10
CA LEU A 10 -14.84 -29.01 23.38
C LEU A 10 -14.52 -30.18 22.47
N THR A 11 -15.48 -31.09 22.32
CA THR A 11 -15.48 -32.11 21.27
C THR A 11 -15.99 -31.54 19.95
N ASP A 12 -15.69 -32.17 18.81
CA ASP A 12 -16.13 -31.69 17.50
C ASP A 12 -17.67 -31.54 17.39
N ALA A 13 -18.42 -32.42 18.04
CA ALA A 13 -19.87 -32.34 18.11
C ALA A 13 -20.34 -31.09 18.88
N GLN A 14 -19.70 -30.77 20.02
CA GLN A 14 -20.01 -29.59 20.83
C GLN A 14 -19.61 -28.30 20.11
N VAL A 15 -18.54 -28.31 19.30
CA VAL A 15 -18.14 -27.15 18.46
C VAL A 15 -19.25 -26.81 17.45
N VAL A 16 -19.81 -27.85 16.78
CA VAL A 16 -20.92 -27.65 15.83
C VAL A 16 -22.17 -27.11 16.55
N GLU A 17 -22.51 -27.67 17.70
CA GLU A 17 -23.65 -27.22 18.52
C GLU A 17 -23.47 -25.77 18.99
N SER A 18 -22.29 -25.42 19.50
CA SER A 18 -21.98 -24.06 19.93
C SER A 18 -22.05 -23.06 18.78
N ARG A 19 -21.52 -23.43 17.58
CA ARG A 19 -21.59 -22.59 16.38
C ARG A 19 -23.05 -22.33 15.95
N GLN A 20 -23.91 -23.35 16.01
CA GLN A 20 -25.34 -23.18 15.68
C GLN A 20 -26.07 -22.29 16.68
N LYS A 21 -25.67 -22.32 17.95
CA LYS A 21 -26.36 -21.60 19.02
C LYS A 21 -25.91 -20.15 19.18
N TYR A 22 -24.62 -19.91 19.02
CA TYR A 22 -23.96 -18.61 19.31
C TYR A 22 -23.39 -17.90 18.08
N GLY A 23 -23.42 -18.55 16.90
CA GLY A 23 -22.85 -18.01 15.68
C GLY A 23 -21.34 -18.22 15.54
N GLU A 24 -20.77 -17.59 14.54
CA GLU A 24 -19.33 -17.57 14.22
C GLU A 24 -18.66 -16.37 14.88
N ASN A 25 -17.35 -16.45 15.08
CA ASN A 25 -16.57 -15.35 15.65
C ASN A 25 -16.19 -14.30 14.57
N THR A 26 -17.19 -13.92 13.78
CA THR A 26 -17.10 -12.86 12.75
C THR A 26 -18.03 -11.71 13.14
N PHE A 27 -17.69 -10.50 12.74
CA PHE A 27 -18.64 -9.40 12.82
C PHE A 27 -19.64 -9.53 11.67
N THR A 28 -20.90 -9.27 11.99
CA THR A 28 -21.93 -9.14 10.96
C THR A 28 -21.53 -7.93 10.10
N ALA A 29 -21.20 -8.17 8.84
CA ALA A 29 -20.98 -7.07 7.91
C ALA A 29 -22.25 -6.22 7.95
N VAL A 30 -22.12 -4.93 8.24
CA VAL A 30 -23.24 -4.00 8.12
C VAL A 30 -23.82 -4.24 6.73
N GLU A 31 -25.08 -4.68 6.63
CA GLU A 31 -25.73 -4.87 5.36
C GLU A 31 -25.56 -3.56 4.58
N GLY A 32 -24.68 -3.58 3.58
CA GLY A 32 -24.47 -2.44 2.72
C GLY A 32 -25.81 -1.99 2.17
N GLU A 33 -26.01 -0.69 2.00
CA GLU A 33 -27.24 -0.17 1.41
C GLU A 33 -27.61 -0.97 0.16
N PRO A 34 -28.90 -1.29 -0.04
CA PRO A 34 -29.32 -2.10 -1.18
C PRO A 34 -28.83 -1.47 -2.50
N LEU A 35 -28.37 -2.29 -3.43
CA LEU A 35 -27.73 -1.85 -4.68
C LEU A 35 -28.53 -0.79 -5.44
N TRP A 36 -29.88 -0.89 -5.42
CA TRP A 36 -30.74 0.10 -6.07
C TRP A 36 -30.65 1.49 -5.40
N LYS A 37 -30.46 1.55 -4.08
CA LYS A 37 -30.30 2.83 -3.36
C LYS A 37 -28.95 3.44 -3.66
N GLN A 38 -27.86 2.66 -3.61
CA GLN A 38 -26.52 3.09 -4.03
C GLN A 38 -26.51 3.57 -5.49
N PHE A 39 -27.26 2.91 -6.38
CA PHE A 39 -27.41 3.36 -7.76
C PHE A 39 -28.16 4.69 -7.85
N LEU A 40 -29.25 4.88 -7.09
CA LEU A 40 -29.98 6.14 -7.06
C LEU A 40 -29.18 7.29 -6.46
N GLU A 41 -28.31 7.02 -5.50
CA GLU A 41 -27.40 8.03 -4.94
C GLU A 41 -26.46 8.63 -5.99
N LYS A 42 -26.11 7.88 -7.03
CA LYS A 42 -25.32 8.41 -8.15
C LYS A 42 -26.01 9.57 -8.88
N PHE A 43 -27.34 9.64 -8.84
CA PHE A 43 -28.09 10.76 -9.43
C PHE A 43 -28.04 12.05 -8.59
N THR A 44 -27.46 12.00 -7.41
CA THR A 44 -27.17 13.20 -6.60
C THR A 44 -25.81 13.82 -6.95
N ASP A 45 -25.02 13.17 -7.82
CA ASP A 45 -23.77 13.72 -8.31
C ASP A 45 -24.03 15.06 -9.04
N PRO A 46 -23.31 16.13 -8.72
CA PRO A 46 -23.49 17.44 -9.35
C PRO A 46 -23.43 17.42 -10.88
N ILE A 47 -22.64 16.52 -11.45
CA ILE A 47 -22.49 16.37 -12.90
C ILE A 47 -23.76 15.76 -13.49
N ILE A 48 -24.28 14.71 -12.88
CA ILE A 48 -25.51 14.05 -13.34
C ILE A 48 -26.70 15.01 -13.17
N ILE A 49 -26.72 15.83 -12.12
CA ILE A 49 -27.73 16.90 -11.97
C ILE A 49 -27.67 17.88 -13.15
N ILE A 50 -26.48 18.32 -13.58
CA ILE A 50 -26.32 19.20 -14.75
C ILE A 50 -26.85 18.51 -16.02
N LEU A 51 -26.58 17.22 -16.20
CA LEU A 51 -27.09 16.44 -17.33
C LEU A 51 -28.62 16.28 -17.29
N LEU A 52 -29.21 16.11 -16.10
CA LEU A 52 -30.67 16.09 -15.93
C LEU A 52 -31.28 17.45 -16.25
N VAL A 53 -30.62 18.55 -15.89
CA VAL A 53 -31.00 19.90 -16.30
C VAL A 53 -30.91 20.03 -17.83
N ALA A 54 -29.84 19.57 -18.44
CA ALA A 54 -29.69 19.53 -19.90
C ALA A 54 -30.83 18.76 -20.58
N LEU A 55 -31.22 17.61 -20.02
CA LEU A 55 -32.34 16.82 -20.49
C LEU A 55 -33.64 17.61 -20.46
N VAL A 56 -33.92 18.34 -19.41
CA VAL A 56 -35.13 19.19 -19.32
C VAL A 56 -35.11 20.31 -20.36
N PHE A 57 -33.96 20.96 -20.55
CA PHE A 57 -33.84 21.99 -21.59
C PHE A 57 -33.94 21.41 -23.00
N SER A 58 -33.34 20.25 -23.27
CA SER A 58 -33.45 19.56 -24.55
C SER A 58 -34.90 19.19 -24.86
N PHE A 59 -35.68 18.73 -23.87
CA PHE A 59 -37.12 18.55 -24.04
C PHE A 59 -37.83 19.86 -24.37
N GLY A 60 -37.44 20.95 -23.74
CA GLY A 60 -37.96 22.30 -24.04
C GLY A 60 -37.71 22.72 -25.49
N VAL A 61 -36.48 22.51 -25.99
CA VAL A 61 -36.11 22.79 -27.41
C VAL A 61 -36.91 21.90 -28.34
N SER A 62 -36.97 20.59 -28.09
CA SER A 62 -37.73 19.63 -28.92
C SER A 62 -39.21 19.94 -28.95
N PHE A 63 -39.80 20.39 -27.85
CA PHE A 63 -41.18 20.81 -27.77
C PHE A 63 -41.41 22.10 -28.58
N TYR A 64 -40.50 23.05 -28.54
CA TYR A 64 -40.52 24.26 -29.33
C TYR A 64 -40.44 23.92 -30.84
N GLU A 65 -39.51 23.08 -31.27
CA GLU A 65 -39.36 22.63 -32.65
C GLU A 65 -40.58 21.86 -33.15
N TYR A 66 -41.16 21.00 -32.30
CA TYR A 66 -42.38 20.27 -32.61
C TYR A 66 -43.59 21.18 -32.81
N THR A 67 -43.72 22.23 -32.02
CA THR A 67 -44.89 23.12 -32.02
C THR A 67 -44.80 24.25 -33.05
N VAL A 68 -43.56 24.79 -33.26
CA VAL A 68 -43.34 25.97 -34.10
C VAL A 68 -42.89 25.59 -35.54
N HIS A 69 -42.05 24.54 -35.63
CA HIS A 69 -41.47 24.14 -36.92
C HIS A 69 -42.04 22.85 -37.51
N ASP A 70 -43.03 22.21 -36.86
CA ASP A 70 -43.72 21.00 -37.29
C ASP A 70 -42.77 19.84 -37.65
N THR A 71 -41.65 19.72 -36.90
CA THR A 71 -40.60 18.73 -37.17
C THR A 71 -41.00 17.28 -36.87
N GLY A 72 -42.20 17.06 -36.32
CA GLY A 72 -42.72 15.75 -35.96
C GLY A 72 -42.05 15.13 -34.72
N ILE A 73 -42.34 13.86 -34.44
CA ILE A 73 -41.86 13.14 -33.27
C ILE A 73 -40.31 12.99 -33.24
N HIS A 74 -39.67 13.14 -34.40
CA HIS A 74 -38.21 13.00 -34.53
C HIS A 74 -37.46 14.04 -33.72
N ALA A 75 -38.03 15.21 -33.39
CA ALA A 75 -37.45 16.21 -32.52
C ALA A 75 -37.10 15.65 -31.09
N PHE A 76 -37.84 14.65 -30.63
CA PHE A 76 -37.62 14.07 -29.30
C PHE A 76 -36.54 12.98 -29.26
N LEU A 77 -35.90 12.64 -30.39
CA LEU A 77 -34.80 11.66 -30.39
C LEU A 77 -33.58 12.11 -29.61
N GLU A 78 -33.25 13.38 -29.63
CA GLU A 78 -32.08 13.95 -28.89
C GLU A 78 -32.29 13.86 -27.37
N PRO A 79 -33.39 14.36 -26.78
CA PRO A 79 -33.64 14.16 -25.32
C PRO A 79 -33.64 12.69 -24.89
N VAL A 80 -34.22 11.80 -25.70
CA VAL A 80 -34.15 10.35 -25.43
C VAL A 80 -32.72 9.85 -25.46
N GLY A 81 -31.93 10.35 -26.39
CA GLY A 81 -30.49 10.07 -26.45
C GLY A 81 -29.74 10.51 -25.21
N ILE A 82 -29.99 11.72 -24.72
CA ILE A 82 -29.39 12.22 -23.47
C ILE A 82 -29.79 11.35 -22.30
N LEU A 83 -31.07 10.99 -22.15
CA LEU A 83 -31.54 10.10 -21.08
C LEU A 83 -30.85 8.73 -21.13
N PHE A 84 -30.79 8.13 -22.33
CA PHE A 84 -30.14 6.84 -22.55
C PHE A 84 -28.63 6.91 -22.19
N ALA A 85 -27.97 7.99 -22.63
CA ALA A 85 -26.56 8.20 -22.32
C ALA A 85 -26.32 8.36 -20.81
N ILE A 86 -27.16 9.12 -20.08
CA ILE A 86 -27.07 9.26 -18.61
C ILE A 86 -27.21 7.89 -17.93
N LEU A 87 -28.21 7.10 -18.34
CA LEU A 87 -28.45 5.77 -17.75
C LEU A 87 -27.31 4.80 -18.04
N LEU A 88 -26.78 4.82 -19.26
CA LEU A 88 -25.66 3.98 -19.65
C LEU A 88 -24.40 4.37 -18.88
N ALA A 89 -24.17 5.66 -18.72
CA ALA A 89 -23.07 6.25 -17.96
C ALA A 89 -23.05 5.79 -16.54
N THR A 90 -24.11 6.15 -15.87
CA THR A 90 -24.28 5.83 -14.46
C THR A 90 -24.21 4.32 -14.23
N GLY A 91 -24.81 3.53 -15.14
CA GLY A 91 -24.79 2.07 -15.07
C GLY A 91 -23.40 1.47 -15.24
N VAL A 92 -22.63 1.94 -16.22
CA VAL A 92 -21.26 1.47 -16.46
C VAL A 92 -20.34 1.87 -15.30
N ALA A 93 -20.38 3.12 -14.83
CA ALA A 93 -19.60 3.61 -13.70
C ALA A 93 -19.91 2.80 -12.43
N PHE A 94 -21.19 2.62 -12.11
CA PHE A 94 -21.65 1.83 -10.98
C PHE A 94 -21.19 0.37 -11.04
N TYR A 95 -21.29 -0.26 -12.21
CA TYR A 95 -20.84 -1.65 -12.42
C TYR A 95 -19.33 -1.81 -12.12
N PHE A 96 -18.48 -0.92 -12.66
CA PHE A 96 -17.04 -0.99 -12.42
C PHE A 96 -16.67 -0.69 -10.98
N GLU A 97 -17.35 0.25 -10.33
CA GLU A 97 -17.15 0.57 -8.91
C GLU A 97 -17.50 -0.64 -8.02
N GLN A 98 -18.67 -1.26 -8.25
CA GLN A 98 -19.07 -2.47 -7.53
C GLN A 98 -18.09 -3.62 -7.75
N LYS A 99 -17.61 -3.79 -8.97
CA LYS A 99 -16.62 -4.81 -9.29
C LYS A 99 -15.28 -4.56 -8.58
N ALA A 100 -14.83 -3.30 -8.49
CA ALA A 100 -13.61 -2.92 -7.77
C ALA A 100 -13.77 -3.15 -6.26
N ASN A 101 -14.88 -2.72 -5.67
CA ASN A 101 -15.18 -2.93 -4.25
C ASN A 101 -15.26 -4.41 -3.90
N LYS A 102 -15.93 -5.22 -4.71
CA LYS A 102 -16.01 -6.67 -4.51
C LYS A 102 -14.64 -7.36 -4.60
N GLN A 103 -13.77 -6.93 -5.50
CA GLN A 103 -12.40 -7.46 -5.57
C GLN A 103 -11.60 -7.10 -4.32
N PHE A 104 -11.76 -5.89 -3.80
CA PHE A 104 -11.13 -5.46 -2.55
C PHE A 104 -11.62 -6.29 -1.35
N GLU A 105 -12.92 -6.51 -1.25
CA GLU A 105 -13.53 -7.32 -0.19
C GLU A 105 -13.01 -8.76 -0.20
N ILE A 106 -12.96 -9.42 -1.37
CA ILE A 106 -12.41 -10.78 -1.52
C ILE A 106 -10.94 -10.83 -1.10
N LEU A 107 -10.13 -9.84 -1.46
CA LEU A 107 -8.72 -9.79 -1.10
C LEU A 107 -8.53 -9.59 0.41
N ASN A 108 -9.38 -8.82 1.07
CA ASN A 108 -9.33 -8.64 2.52
C ASN A 108 -9.80 -9.90 3.28
N GLN A 109 -10.82 -10.60 2.80
CA GLN A 109 -11.32 -11.82 3.44
C GLN A 109 -10.29 -12.96 3.46
N VAL A 110 -9.44 -13.08 2.44
CA VAL A 110 -8.38 -14.11 2.37
C VAL A 110 -7.30 -13.90 3.46
N ASN A 111 -7.24 -12.74 4.10
CA ASN A 111 -6.15 -12.33 4.97
C ASN A 111 -6.47 -12.28 6.46
N ASP A 112 -7.71 -12.53 6.85
CA ASP A 112 -8.12 -12.67 8.26
C ASP A 112 -7.90 -14.10 8.82
N ASP A 113 -7.18 -14.96 8.11
CA ASP A 113 -6.87 -16.31 8.52
C ASP A 113 -5.73 -16.32 9.57
N ILE A 114 -5.99 -15.71 10.74
CA ILE A 114 -5.12 -15.79 11.91
C ILE A 114 -5.48 -17.04 12.69
N TYR A 115 -4.47 -17.88 12.96
CA TYR A 115 -4.61 -19.11 13.76
C TYR A 115 -4.31 -18.84 15.22
N TYR A 116 -5.17 -19.42 16.10
CA TYR A 116 -4.99 -19.40 17.54
C TYR A 116 -4.85 -20.82 18.09
N LYS A 117 -4.09 -20.97 19.17
CA LYS A 117 -3.94 -22.23 19.90
C LYS A 117 -5.18 -22.45 20.75
N VAL A 118 -5.95 -23.48 20.45
CA VAL A 118 -7.18 -23.84 21.15
C VAL A 118 -7.10 -25.27 21.64
N ILE A 119 -7.55 -25.53 22.85
CA ILE A 119 -7.65 -26.88 23.41
C ILE A 119 -9.00 -27.46 23.02
N ARG A 120 -8.99 -28.49 22.16
CA ARG A 120 -10.15 -29.28 21.75
C ARG A 120 -9.80 -30.77 21.80
N ASN A 121 -10.74 -31.63 22.19
CA ASN A 121 -10.51 -33.07 22.28
C ASN A 121 -9.24 -33.43 23.10
N GLU A 122 -8.99 -32.74 24.20
CA GLU A 122 -7.82 -32.91 25.09
C GLU A 122 -6.47 -32.62 24.40
N ARG A 123 -6.46 -31.94 23.24
CA ARG A 123 -5.26 -31.63 22.45
C ARG A 123 -5.25 -30.14 22.09
N ILE A 124 -4.04 -29.60 22.03
CA ILE A 124 -3.83 -28.25 21.47
C ILE A 124 -3.92 -28.36 19.95
N THR A 125 -4.83 -27.61 19.36
CA THR A 125 -5.04 -27.51 17.91
C THR A 125 -4.98 -26.06 17.47
N GLN A 126 -4.57 -25.80 16.23
CA GLN A 126 -4.63 -24.47 15.65
C GLN A 126 -5.99 -24.28 14.96
N VAL A 127 -6.70 -23.22 15.35
CA VAL A 127 -8.04 -22.91 14.86
C VAL A 127 -8.03 -21.47 14.33
N LEU A 128 -8.68 -21.22 13.20
CA LEU A 128 -8.83 -19.87 12.65
C LEU A 128 -9.63 -18.99 13.60
N LYS A 129 -9.30 -17.69 13.69
CA LYS A 129 -10.03 -16.69 14.51
C LYS A 129 -11.54 -16.79 14.31
N LYS A 130 -12.01 -16.91 13.07
CA LYS A 130 -13.42 -17.03 12.71
C LYS A 130 -14.09 -18.32 13.19
N ASP A 131 -13.33 -19.38 13.38
CA ASP A 131 -13.80 -20.72 13.75
C ASP A 131 -13.79 -20.96 15.27
N ILE A 132 -13.38 -19.97 16.07
CA ILE A 132 -13.47 -20.00 17.53
C ILE A 132 -14.96 -19.87 17.93
N VAL A 133 -15.39 -20.73 18.87
CA VAL A 133 -16.77 -20.77 19.33
C VAL A 133 -16.85 -20.58 20.85
N VAL A 134 -18.04 -20.25 21.36
CA VAL A 134 -18.29 -20.16 22.80
C VAL A 134 -18.03 -21.51 23.47
N GLY A 135 -17.25 -21.50 24.55
CA GLY A 135 -16.80 -22.68 25.28
C GLY A 135 -15.43 -23.23 24.84
N ASP A 136 -14.82 -22.69 23.79
CA ASP A 136 -13.44 -23.01 23.45
C ASP A 136 -12.48 -22.52 24.54
N ILE A 137 -11.40 -23.28 24.77
CA ILE A 137 -10.33 -22.90 25.68
C ILE A 137 -9.15 -22.42 24.84
N VAL A 138 -8.88 -21.11 24.89
CA VAL A 138 -7.87 -20.45 24.08
C VAL A 138 -6.63 -20.15 24.90
N ILE A 139 -5.46 -20.38 24.32
CA ILE A 139 -4.15 -20.02 24.88
C ILE A 139 -3.69 -18.73 24.21
N ILE A 140 -3.33 -17.72 25.01
CA ILE A 140 -2.79 -16.45 24.53
C ILE A 140 -1.41 -16.19 25.12
N GLU A 141 -0.52 -15.67 24.27
CA GLU A 141 0.87 -15.36 24.60
C GLU A 141 1.21 -13.89 24.27
N THR A 142 2.31 -13.40 24.82
CA THR A 142 2.78 -12.04 24.57
C THR A 142 2.87 -11.72 23.07
N GLY A 143 2.25 -10.62 22.66
CA GLY A 143 2.20 -10.16 21.27
C GLY A 143 0.98 -10.66 20.49
N GLU A 144 0.13 -11.49 21.07
CA GLU A 144 -1.12 -11.94 20.47
C GLU A 144 -2.29 -11.01 20.85
N GLU A 145 -3.26 -10.91 19.96
CA GLU A 145 -4.55 -10.28 20.23
C GLU A 145 -5.49 -11.29 20.87
N VAL A 146 -6.34 -10.84 21.78
CA VAL A 146 -7.43 -11.66 22.35
C VAL A 146 -8.51 -11.84 21.27
N PRO A 147 -8.78 -13.09 20.79
CA PRO A 147 -9.64 -13.31 19.63
C PRO A 147 -11.15 -13.23 19.95
N ALA A 148 -11.53 -13.37 21.21
CA ALA A 148 -12.92 -13.41 21.67
C ALA A 148 -13.00 -13.00 23.15
N ASP A 149 -14.18 -12.63 23.64
CA ASP A 149 -14.35 -12.33 25.06
C ASP A 149 -14.44 -13.61 25.88
N GLY A 150 -13.76 -13.65 27.02
CA GLY A 150 -13.77 -14.84 27.86
C GLY A 150 -13.28 -14.62 29.28
N GLU A 151 -13.42 -15.68 30.08
CA GLU A 151 -13.03 -15.74 31.47
C GLU A 151 -11.70 -16.51 31.61
N LEU A 152 -10.75 -15.92 32.32
CA LEU A 152 -9.43 -16.50 32.55
C LEU A 152 -9.54 -17.74 33.44
N LEU A 153 -8.93 -18.83 33.00
CA LEU A 153 -8.74 -20.06 33.76
C LEU A 153 -7.35 -20.10 34.41
N GLU A 154 -6.37 -19.56 33.68
CA GLU A 154 -4.98 -19.43 34.15
C GLU A 154 -4.40 -18.09 33.67
N ALA A 155 -3.61 -17.42 34.51
CA ALA A 155 -2.88 -16.21 34.18
C ALA A 155 -1.50 -16.26 34.84
N VAL A 156 -0.43 -16.05 34.06
CA VAL A 156 0.92 -15.99 34.57
C VAL A 156 1.55 -14.67 34.14
N SER A 157 1.67 -13.75 35.11
CA SER A 157 2.16 -12.39 34.86
C SER A 157 1.46 -11.69 33.69
N LEU A 158 0.16 -11.95 33.51
CA LEU A 158 -0.58 -11.51 32.35
C LEU A 158 -0.91 -10.02 32.45
N HIS A 159 -0.43 -9.23 31.49
CA HIS A 159 -0.80 -7.84 31.32
C HIS A 159 -1.41 -7.63 29.93
N LEU A 160 -2.58 -7.01 29.89
CA LEU A 160 -3.27 -6.69 28.65
C LEU A 160 -3.22 -5.19 28.37
N ASN A 161 -3.08 -4.84 27.11
CA ASN A 161 -3.32 -3.49 26.63
C ASN A 161 -4.79 -3.37 26.23
N GLU A 162 -5.59 -2.70 27.06
CA GLU A 162 -7.02 -2.47 26.85
C GLU A 162 -7.32 -1.06 26.32
N SER A 163 -6.31 -0.32 25.86
CA SER A 163 -6.47 1.08 25.40
C SER A 163 -7.50 1.26 24.29
N THR A 164 -7.75 0.21 23.49
CA THR A 164 -8.78 0.21 22.44
C THR A 164 -10.21 0.22 22.96
N LEU A 165 -10.43 -0.26 24.20
CA LEU A 165 -11.75 -0.35 24.83
C LEU A 165 -11.91 0.61 26.02
N THR A 166 -10.86 0.75 26.84
CA THR A 166 -10.93 1.53 28.09
C THR A 166 -10.09 2.80 28.06
N GLY A 167 -9.16 2.92 27.10
CA GLY A 167 -8.14 3.97 27.07
C GLY A 167 -6.91 3.66 27.94
N GLU A 168 -6.89 2.58 28.71
CA GLU A 168 -5.79 2.22 29.60
C GLU A 168 -4.77 1.28 28.92
N PRO A 169 -3.48 1.64 28.90
CA PRO A 169 -2.50 0.94 28.07
C PRO A 169 -1.92 -0.33 28.71
N LEU A 170 -2.11 -0.55 30.01
CA LEU A 170 -1.57 -1.72 30.68
C LEU A 170 -2.40 -2.09 31.91
N ILE A 171 -3.11 -3.20 31.84
CA ILE A 171 -3.94 -3.72 32.93
C ILE A 171 -3.45 -5.10 33.33
N HIS A 172 -3.21 -5.30 34.62
CA HIS A 172 -2.89 -6.60 35.18
C HIS A 172 -4.14 -7.48 35.21
N LYS A 173 -4.03 -8.70 34.72
CA LYS A 173 -5.08 -9.72 34.74
C LYS A 173 -4.66 -10.91 35.59
N SER A 174 -5.56 -11.35 36.46
CA SER A 174 -5.32 -12.43 37.42
C SER A 174 -6.56 -13.26 37.65
N THR A 175 -6.35 -14.53 38.01
CA THR A 175 -7.38 -15.43 38.45
C THR A 175 -7.52 -15.47 39.99
N LEU A 176 -6.61 -14.81 40.70
CA LEU A 176 -6.60 -14.79 42.15
C LEU A 176 -7.57 -13.73 42.71
N PRO A 177 -8.55 -14.08 43.57
CA PRO A 177 -9.49 -13.10 44.10
C PRO A 177 -8.87 -11.92 44.87
N GLU A 178 -7.68 -12.08 45.40
CA GLU A 178 -6.92 -11.05 46.11
C GLU A 178 -6.43 -9.92 45.17
N ASP A 179 -6.29 -10.19 43.87
CA ASP A 179 -5.85 -9.24 42.87
C ASP A 179 -7.02 -8.52 42.16
N PHE A 180 -8.28 -8.83 42.57
CA PHE A 180 -9.44 -8.26 41.89
C PHE A 180 -9.63 -6.78 42.24
N GLU A 181 -9.58 -5.93 41.23
CA GLU A 181 -9.82 -4.49 41.37
C GLU A 181 -11.32 -4.19 41.27
N ALA A 182 -11.93 -3.65 42.30
CA ALA A 182 -13.34 -3.34 42.37
C ALA A 182 -13.78 -2.19 41.47
N GLU A 183 -12.83 -1.31 41.06
CA GLU A 183 -13.08 -0.15 40.20
C GLU A 183 -12.68 -0.38 38.72
N ALA A 184 -12.18 -1.57 38.36
CA ALA A 184 -11.79 -1.90 37.01
C ALA A 184 -13.01 -1.88 36.06
N THR A 185 -12.85 -1.32 34.86
CA THR A 185 -13.89 -1.24 33.81
C THR A 185 -14.39 -2.63 33.42
N TYR A 186 -13.48 -3.59 33.32
CA TYR A 186 -13.78 -5.01 33.12
C TYR A 186 -13.15 -5.84 34.25
N PRO A 187 -13.81 -6.94 34.66
CA PRO A 187 -13.29 -7.79 35.74
C PRO A 187 -11.84 -8.21 35.50
N THR A 188 -11.04 -8.29 36.58
CA THR A 188 -9.61 -8.66 36.52
C THR A 188 -9.40 -10.06 35.94
N ASN A 189 -10.39 -10.97 36.08
CA ASN A 189 -10.35 -12.32 35.50
C ASN A 189 -11.04 -12.44 34.14
N TYR A 190 -11.30 -11.31 33.45
CA TYR A 190 -11.99 -11.31 32.17
C TYR A 190 -11.12 -10.67 31.10
N VAL A 191 -11.09 -11.27 29.90
CA VAL A 191 -10.36 -10.77 28.74
C VAL A 191 -11.35 -10.40 27.65
N CYS A 192 -11.08 -9.28 26.97
CA CYS A 192 -11.96 -8.74 25.94
C CYS A 192 -11.32 -8.84 24.55
N ARG A 193 -12.11 -9.19 23.54
CA ARG A 193 -11.69 -9.21 22.14
C ARG A 193 -11.09 -7.86 21.71
N GLY A 194 -10.04 -7.90 20.89
CA GLY A 194 -9.39 -6.69 20.35
C GLY A 194 -8.41 -6.03 21.32
N THR A 195 -8.23 -6.59 22.52
CA THR A 195 -7.13 -6.24 23.43
C THR A 195 -5.90 -7.07 23.10
N SER A 196 -4.70 -6.61 23.47
CA SER A 196 -3.47 -7.32 23.15
C SER A 196 -2.68 -7.71 24.39
N VAL A 197 -2.04 -8.90 24.33
CA VAL A 197 -1.17 -9.37 25.42
C VAL A 197 0.14 -8.60 25.37
N ALA A 198 0.35 -7.72 26.37
CA ALA A 198 1.54 -6.92 26.49
C ALA A 198 2.70 -7.71 27.14
N ASP A 199 2.38 -8.54 28.16
CA ASP A 199 3.34 -9.39 28.83
C ASP A 199 2.64 -10.61 29.46
N GLY A 200 3.38 -11.71 29.63
CA GLY A 200 2.92 -12.94 30.23
C GLY A 200 2.14 -13.86 29.26
N HIS A 201 1.42 -14.80 29.82
CA HIS A 201 0.53 -15.69 29.07
C HIS A 201 -0.71 -16.06 29.91
N GLY A 202 -1.79 -16.46 29.20
CA GLY A 202 -3.04 -16.84 29.84
C GLY A 202 -3.79 -17.93 29.09
N ILE A 203 -4.65 -18.62 29.81
CA ILE A 203 -5.62 -19.57 29.25
C ILE A 203 -7.00 -19.08 29.66
N PHE A 204 -7.92 -18.96 28.72
CA PHE A 204 -9.27 -18.51 29.00
C PHE A 204 -10.33 -19.31 28.25
N GLU A 205 -11.53 -19.37 28.82
CA GLU A 205 -12.71 -19.96 28.21
C GLU A 205 -13.52 -18.88 27.50
N VAL A 206 -13.82 -19.07 26.23
CA VAL A 206 -14.60 -18.15 25.40
C VAL A 206 -16.05 -18.09 25.90
N LYS A 207 -16.54 -16.89 26.22
CA LYS A 207 -17.91 -16.63 26.67
C LYS A 207 -18.76 -15.91 25.63
N LYS A 208 -18.15 -15.04 24.79
CA LYS A 208 -18.84 -14.32 23.71
C LYS A 208 -17.98 -14.28 22.46
N VAL A 209 -18.63 -14.35 21.29
CA VAL A 209 -18.01 -14.31 19.97
C VAL A 209 -18.70 -13.28 19.08
N GLY A 210 -18.02 -12.80 18.03
CA GLY A 210 -18.58 -11.91 17.02
C GLY A 210 -19.15 -10.61 17.60
N ASP A 211 -20.32 -10.23 17.15
CA ASP A 211 -21.02 -8.98 17.56
C ASP A 211 -21.40 -8.96 19.04
N ALA A 212 -21.51 -10.12 19.67
CA ALA A 212 -21.83 -10.21 21.09
C ALA A 212 -20.67 -9.80 22.02
N THR A 213 -19.44 -9.66 21.51
CA THR A 213 -18.26 -9.20 22.25
C THR A 213 -18.38 -7.72 22.62
N GLU A 214 -17.63 -7.27 23.64
CA GLU A 214 -17.60 -5.86 24.03
C GLU A 214 -17.05 -4.99 22.88
N TYR A 215 -16.06 -5.48 22.16
CA TYR A 215 -15.54 -4.83 20.97
C TYR A 215 -16.59 -4.76 19.85
N GLY A 216 -17.37 -5.83 19.65
CA GLY A 216 -18.45 -5.87 18.66
C GLY A 216 -19.52 -4.79 18.89
N LYS A 217 -19.91 -4.59 20.16
CA LYS A 217 -20.87 -3.53 20.53
C LYS A 217 -20.35 -2.11 20.27
N VAL A 218 -19.04 -1.88 20.45
CA VAL A 218 -18.39 -0.61 20.10
C VAL A 218 -18.34 -0.44 18.60
N PHE A 219 -18.05 -1.52 17.86
CA PHE A 219 -17.95 -1.53 16.40
C PHE A 219 -19.28 -1.20 15.71
N GLU A 220 -20.41 -1.67 16.26
CA GLU A 220 -21.77 -1.33 15.77
C GLU A 220 -22.07 0.18 15.86
N GLY A 221 -21.45 0.88 16.82
CA GLY A 221 -21.66 2.32 17.05
C GLY A 221 -20.70 3.25 16.29
N VAL A 222 -19.62 2.73 15.74
CA VAL A 222 -18.59 3.52 15.07
C VAL A 222 -18.53 3.11 13.62
N GLN A 223 -19.21 3.87 12.74
CA GLN A 223 -18.82 3.90 11.34
C GLN A 223 -17.37 4.40 11.30
N ILE A 224 -16.44 3.52 10.99
CA ILE A 224 -15.06 3.91 10.74
C ILE A 224 -15.10 4.85 9.55
N ASP A 225 -14.94 6.14 9.83
CA ASP A 225 -14.81 7.18 8.82
C ASP A 225 -13.45 6.96 8.13
N ASP A 226 -13.47 6.17 7.05
CA ASP A 226 -12.32 5.90 6.17
C ASP A 226 -11.89 7.14 5.36
N SER A 227 -12.37 8.32 5.72
CA SER A 227 -12.17 9.58 5.01
C SER A 227 -10.81 10.25 5.26
N VAL A 228 -9.74 9.47 5.44
CA VAL A 228 -8.38 10.06 5.40
C VAL A 228 -8.09 10.50 3.98
N LYS A 229 -8.19 11.84 3.72
CA LYS A 229 -7.86 12.42 2.42
C LYS A 229 -6.38 12.14 2.08
N THR A 230 -6.16 11.34 1.05
CA THR A 230 -4.80 11.10 0.55
C THR A 230 -4.24 12.34 -0.18
N PRO A 231 -2.91 12.46 -0.32
CA PRO A 231 -2.31 13.52 -1.12
C PRO A 231 -2.86 13.58 -2.55
N LEU A 232 -3.20 12.44 -3.14
CA LEU A 232 -3.80 12.37 -4.46
C LEU A 232 -5.22 12.96 -4.47
N ASN A 233 -6.07 12.60 -3.50
CA ASN A 233 -7.42 13.12 -3.40
C ASN A 233 -7.42 14.64 -3.26
N GLU A 234 -6.53 15.22 -2.41
CA GLU A 234 -6.38 16.67 -2.27
C GLU A 234 -5.97 17.35 -3.60
N GLN A 235 -5.16 16.68 -4.41
CA GLN A 235 -4.74 17.20 -5.72
C GLN A 235 -5.86 17.14 -6.75
N LEU A 236 -6.67 16.06 -6.72
CA LEU A 236 -7.81 15.88 -7.61
C LEU A 236 -8.95 16.85 -7.27
N ASP A 237 -9.23 17.06 -5.99
CA ASP A 237 -10.23 18.05 -5.53
C ASP A 237 -9.88 19.45 -6.05
N ARG A 238 -8.59 19.85 -5.93
CA ARG A 238 -8.11 21.13 -6.45
C ARG A 238 -8.24 21.26 -7.98
N LEU A 239 -7.96 20.15 -8.69
CA LEU A 239 -8.11 20.12 -10.13
C LEU A 239 -9.58 20.24 -10.55
N ALA A 240 -10.47 19.50 -9.91
CA ALA A 240 -11.91 19.54 -10.16
C ALA A 240 -12.49 20.93 -9.90
N ASP A 241 -12.10 21.59 -8.80
CA ASP A 241 -12.54 22.96 -8.48
C ASP A 241 -12.07 23.99 -9.54
N LEU A 242 -10.82 23.87 -10.00
CA LEU A 242 -10.29 24.71 -11.08
C LEU A 242 -11.07 24.52 -12.38
N ILE A 243 -11.30 23.28 -12.79
CA ILE A 243 -12.04 22.95 -14.02
C ILE A 243 -13.46 23.49 -13.94
N THR A 244 -14.13 23.30 -12.80
CA THR A 244 -15.51 23.76 -12.57
C THR A 244 -15.59 25.29 -12.69
N LYS A 245 -14.67 26.03 -12.09
CA LYS A 245 -14.62 27.51 -12.19
C LYS A 245 -14.39 27.99 -13.63
N VAL A 246 -13.48 27.32 -14.36
CA VAL A 246 -13.18 27.66 -15.75
C VAL A 246 -14.37 27.36 -16.65
N SER A 247 -15.02 26.21 -16.48
CA SER A 247 -16.17 25.81 -17.31
C SER A 247 -17.37 26.73 -17.13
N TYR A 248 -17.68 27.15 -15.89
CA TYR A 248 -18.73 28.13 -15.64
C TYR A 248 -18.38 29.49 -16.23
N GLY A 249 -17.11 29.91 -16.18
CA GLY A 249 -16.65 31.12 -16.83
C GLY A 249 -16.85 31.11 -18.34
N ILE A 250 -16.53 30.01 -19.00
CA ILE A 250 -16.73 29.81 -20.44
C ILE A 250 -18.23 29.76 -20.78
N ALA A 251 -19.04 29.06 -20.00
CA ALA A 251 -20.48 28.98 -20.20
C ALA A 251 -21.13 30.37 -20.10
N ALA A 252 -20.76 31.16 -19.11
CA ALA A 252 -21.21 32.57 -18.99
C ALA A 252 -20.78 33.39 -20.18
N LEU A 253 -19.54 33.22 -20.68
CA LEU A 253 -19.04 33.90 -21.87
C LEU A 253 -19.85 33.55 -23.12
N VAL A 254 -20.25 32.27 -23.29
CA VAL A 254 -21.11 31.81 -24.38
C VAL A 254 -22.46 32.52 -24.29
N ILE A 255 -23.11 32.51 -23.11
CA ILE A 255 -24.45 33.11 -22.94
C ILE A 255 -24.40 34.61 -23.24
N VAL A 256 -23.48 35.34 -22.60
CA VAL A 256 -23.36 36.79 -22.76
C VAL A 256 -22.96 37.13 -24.19
N GLY A 257 -21.99 36.42 -24.75
CA GLY A 257 -21.51 36.68 -26.10
C GLY A 257 -22.57 36.48 -27.17
N ARG A 258 -23.35 35.40 -27.09
CA ARG A 258 -24.43 35.10 -28.01
C ARG A 258 -25.59 36.08 -27.85
N LEU A 259 -25.92 36.53 -26.66
CA LEU A 259 -26.92 37.60 -26.46
C LEU A 259 -26.44 38.91 -27.05
N ILE A 260 -25.17 39.27 -26.91
CA ILE A 260 -24.62 40.45 -27.57
C ILE A 260 -24.74 40.36 -29.07
N VAL A 261 -24.38 39.20 -29.67
CA VAL A 261 -24.51 38.98 -31.12
C VAL A 261 -25.95 39.09 -31.57
N TYR A 262 -26.91 38.52 -30.82
CA TYR A 262 -28.34 38.60 -31.15
C TYR A 262 -28.85 40.03 -31.21
N PHE A 263 -28.58 40.81 -30.20
CA PHE A 263 -29.00 42.21 -30.12
C PHE A 263 -28.15 43.20 -30.97
N ALA A 264 -26.96 42.76 -31.43
CA ALA A 264 -26.19 43.55 -32.39
C ALA A 264 -26.73 43.48 -33.83
N ASP A 265 -27.60 42.49 -34.15
CA ASP A 265 -28.26 42.41 -35.42
C ASP A 265 -29.38 43.51 -35.47
N PRO A 266 -29.35 44.41 -36.47
CA PRO A 266 -30.34 45.47 -36.62
C PRO A 266 -31.81 44.98 -36.76
N THR A 267 -32.00 43.72 -37.12
CA THR A 267 -33.35 43.13 -37.27
C THR A 267 -33.96 42.75 -35.91
N HIS A 268 -33.17 42.61 -34.84
CA HIS A 268 -33.60 42.20 -33.53
C HIS A 268 -33.52 43.34 -32.48
N SER A 269 -34.31 44.40 -32.72
CA SER A 269 -34.40 45.51 -31.76
C SER A 269 -35.32 45.20 -30.58
N LEU A 270 -35.04 45.73 -29.41
CA LEU A 270 -35.85 45.59 -28.19
C LEU A 270 -37.33 46.02 -28.38
N ASP A 271 -37.59 46.92 -29.32
CA ASP A 271 -38.94 47.48 -29.63
C ASP A 271 -39.78 46.52 -30.50
N ASN A 272 -39.13 45.61 -31.24
CA ASN A 272 -39.79 44.64 -32.14
C ASN A 272 -39.40 43.18 -31.87
N LEU A 273 -39.25 42.84 -30.58
CA LEU A 273 -38.80 41.52 -30.16
C LEU A 273 -39.88 40.47 -30.39
N ASP A 274 -39.62 39.52 -31.29
CA ASP A 274 -40.42 38.29 -31.38
C ASP A 274 -40.04 37.35 -30.24
N TRP A 275 -40.85 37.32 -29.19
CA TRP A 275 -40.61 36.54 -27.98
C TRP A 275 -40.50 35.03 -28.25
N VAL A 276 -41.11 34.49 -29.31
CA VAL A 276 -41.07 33.09 -29.67
C VAL A 276 -39.72 32.73 -30.27
N SER A 277 -39.22 33.52 -31.21
CA SER A 277 -37.92 33.34 -31.84
C SER A 277 -36.78 33.61 -30.85
N PHE A 278 -36.93 34.64 -29.99
CA PHE A 278 -35.97 34.89 -28.94
C PHE A 278 -35.90 33.80 -27.90
N GLY A 279 -37.08 33.22 -27.52
CA GLY A 279 -37.14 32.07 -26.61
C GLY A 279 -36.42 30.85 -27.18
N GLY A 280 -36.60 30.54 -28.46
CA GLY A 280 -35.89 29.48 -29.18
C GLY A 280 -34.36 29.70 -29.19
N TYR A 281 -33.94 30.96 -29.52
CA TYR A 281 -32.54 31.33 -29.52
C TYR A 281 -31.90 31.22 -28.12
N LEU A 282 -32.63 31.67 -27.10
CA LEU A 282 -32.16 31.58 -25.70
C LEU A 282 -32.01 30.14 -25.24
N LEU A 283 -32.99 29.26 -25.52
CA LEU A 283 -32.95 27.83 -25.23
C LEU A 283 -31.72 27.17 -25.88
N ASN A 284 -31.50 27.44 -27.18
CA ASN A 284 -30.32 26.93 -27.88
C ASN A 284 -29.01 27.45 -27.27
N THR A 285 -28.96 28.73 -26.89
CA THR A 285 -27.80 29.33 -26.24
C THR A 285 -27.50 28.65 -24.89
N VAL A 286 -28.53 28.36 -24.10
CA VAL A 286 -28.38 27.66 -22.82
C VAL A 286 -27.93 26.22 -23.06
N MET A 287 -28.46 25.52 -24.07
CA MET A 287 -28.02 24.17 -24.45
C MET A 287 -26.51 24.14 -24.81
N ILE A 288 -26.03 25.10 -25.59
CA ILE A 288 -24.61 25.20 -25.93
C ILE A 288 -23.78 25.47 -24.65
N ALA A 289 -24.23 26.35 -23.76
CA ALA A 289 -23.54 26.62 -22.50
C ALA A 289 -23.48 25.37 -21.59
N ILE A 290 -24.56 24.61 -21.50
CA ILE A 290 -24.60 23.33 -20.78
C ILE A 290 -23.66 22.33 -21.45
N THR A 291 -23.64 22.25 -22.78
CA THR A 291 -22.70 21.38 -23.52
C THR A 291 -21.26 21.68 -23.14
N VAL A 292 -20.88 22.96 -23.06
CA VAL A 292 -19.53 23.35 -22.62
C VAL A 292 -19.23 22.88 -21.21
N VAL A 293 -20.17 23.01 -20.27
CA VAL A 293 -19.98 22.55 -18.89
C VAL A 293 -19.82 21.04 -18.83
N VAL A 294 -20.68 20.29 -19.54
CA VAL A 294 -20.61 18.81 -19.59
C VAL A 294 -19.29 18.36 -20.20
N VAL A 295 -18.85 18.99 -21.28
CA VAL A 295 -17.59 18.67 -21.97
C VAL A 295 -16.38 18.93 -21.07
N ALA A 296 -16.42 20.00 -20.25
CA ALA A 296 -15.27 20.37 -19.43
C ALA A 296 -15.03 19.45 -18.26
N VAL A 297 -16.05 18.77 -17.74
CA VAL A 297 -15.95 17.94 -16.54
C VAL A 297 -15.41 16.54 -16.86
N PRO A 298 -14.32 16.12 -16.19
CA PRO A 298 -13.69 14.82 -16.44
C PRO A 298 -14.40 13.67 -15.70
N GLU A 299 -15.49 13.16 -16.23
CA GLU A 299 -16.32 12.11 -15.63
C GLU A 299 -15.54 10.79 -15.40
N GLY A 300 -14.61 10.44 -16.28
CA GLY A 300 -13.79 9.24 -16.18
C GLY A 300 -12.74 9.29 -15.07
N LEU A 301 -12.48 10.45 -14.43
CA LEU A 301 -11.38 10.63 -13.49
C LEU A 301 -11.53 9.83 -12.19
N PRO A 302 -12.66 9.89 -11.46
CA PRO A 302 -12.86 9.08 -10.24
C PRO A 302 -12.71 7.59 -10.52
N MET A 303 -13.31 7.13 -11.63
CA MET A 303 -13.22 5.73 -12.04
C MET A 303 -11.80 5.31 -12.43
N SER A 304 -11.04 6.17 -13.12
CA SER A 304 -9.63 5.93 -13.43
C SER A 304 -8.80 5.70 -12.17
N VAL A 305 -9.03 6.49 -11.12
CA VAL A 305 -8.35 6.36 -9.83
C VAL A 305 -8.72 5.03 -9.16
N THR A 306 -10.00 4.72 -9.04
CA THR A 306 -10.48 3.48 -8.40
C THR A 306 -9.96 2.23 -9.13
N LEU A 307 -10.03 2.20 -10.46
CA LEU A 307 -9.50 1.10 -11.26
C LEU A 307 -7.98 0.97 -11.14
N SER A 308 -7.25 2.10 -11.14
CA SER A 308 -5.80 2.10 -10.97
C SER A 308 -5.40 1.59 -9.59
N LEU A 309 -6.12 1.98 -8.53
CA LEU A 309 -5.92 1.48 -7.17
C LEU A 309 -6.18 -0.03 -7.08
N ALA A 310 -7.30 -0.51 -7.60
CA ALA A 310 -7.64 -1.93 -7.60
C ALA A 310 -6.62 -2.78 -8.36
N TYR A 311 -6.16 -2.31 -9.52
CA TYR A 311 -5.12 -2.99 -10.30
C TYR A 311 -3.77 -3.01 -9.57
N SER A 312 -3.37 -1.89 -8.98
CA SER A 312 -2.10 -1.77 -8.24
C SER A 312 -2.11 -2.64 -6.99
N MET A 313 -3.22 -2.68 -6.25
CA MET A 313 -3.39 -3.54 -5.07
C MET A 313 -3.21 -5.03 -5.44
N ARG A 314 -3.88 -5.50 -6.50
CA ARG A 314 -3.72 -6.87 -6.99
C ARG A 314 -2.27 -7.18 -7.39
N SER A 315 -1.61 -6.22 -8.00
CA SER A 315 -0.24 -6.37 -8.46
C SER A 315 0.77 -6.29 -7.33
N MET A 316 0.53 -5.47 -6.30
CA MET A 316 1.30 -5.43 -5.07
C MET A 316 1.22 -6.76 -4.33
N MET A 317 0.03 -7.37 -4.25
CA MET A 317 -0.15 -8.69 -3.66
C MET A 317 0.67 -9.77 -4.40
N ALA A 318 0.71 -9.74 -5.74
CA ALA A 318 1.55 -10.63 -6.54
C ALA A 318 3.07 -10.42 -6.31
N THR A 319 3.47 -9.34 -5.65
CA THR A 319 4.85 -9.02 -5.24
C THR A 319 5.03 -9.05 -3.72
N ASN A 320 4.28 -9.89 -3.03
CA ASN A 320 4.33 -10.13 -1.58
C ASN A 320 3.95 -8.92 -0.70
N ASN A 321 3.21 -7.96 -1.25
CA ASN A 321 2.71 -6.81 -0.51
C ASN A 321 1.19 -6.92 -0.37
N LEU A 322 0.75 -7.34 0.80
CA LEU A 322 -0.65 -7.45 1.14
C LEU A 322 -1.19 -6.10 1.58
N VAL A 323 -1.98 -5.47 0.72
CA VAL A 323 -2.58 -4.17 1.00
C VAL A 323 -3.88 -4.35 1.80
N ARG A 324 -3.91 -3.83 3.01
CA ARG A 324 -5.08 -3.85 3.92
C ARG A 324 -5.96 -2.62 3.73
N LYS A 325 -5.37 -1.46 3.41
CA LYS A 325 -6.10 -0.23 3.10
C LYS A 325 -5.76 0.28 1.71
N MET A 326 -6.77 0.49 0.87
CA MET A 326 -6.61 0.83 -0.54
C MET A 326 -5.77 2.10 -0.78
N HIS A 327 -5.94 3.12 0.07
CA HIS A 327 -5.21 4.39 -0.04
C HIS A 327 -3.69 4.25 0.18
N ALA A 328 -3.25 3.22 0.91
CA ALA A 328 -1.84 2.97 1.15
C ALA A 328 -1.04 2.71 -0.15
N CYS A 329 -1.69 2.15 -1.19
CA CYS A 329 -1.05 1.95 -2.49
C CYS A 329 -0.53 3.27 -3.10
N GLU A 330 -1.32 4.32 -3.03
CA GLU A 330 -0.97 5.64 -3.55
C GLU A 330 0.05 6.34 -2.65
N THR A 331 -0.23 6.33 -1.35
CA THR A 331 0.59 7.02 -0.35
C THR A 331 2.00 6.44 -0.32
N MET A 332 2.15 5.12 -0.52
CA MET A 332 3.46 4.47 -0.63
C MET A 332 4.30 5.03 -1.78
N GLY A 333 3.66 5.37 -2.91
CA GLY A 333 4.34 6.03 -4.04
C GLY A 333 4.81 7.46 -3.75
N ALA A 334 4.20 8.13 -2.77
CA ALA A 334 4.56 9.48 -2.34
C ALA A 334 5.57 9.49 -1.19
N THR A 335 5.93 8.32 -0.63
CA THR A 335 6.82 8.20 0.53
C THR A 335 8.16 8.89 0.30
N THR A 336 8.55 9.74 1.27
CA THR A 336 9.82 10.47 1.29
C THR A 336 10.77 9.94 2.34
N VAL A 337 10.24 9.32 3.42
CA VAL A 337 11.01 8.76 4.53
C VAL A 337 10.46 7.39 4.89
N ILE A 338 11.35 6.42 5.07
CA ILE A 338 11.04 5.11 5.65
C ILE A 338 11.74 5.02 7.01
N CYS A 339 10.97 4.93 8.09
CA CYS A 339 11.47 4.63 9.43
C CYS A 339 11.36 3.11 9.63
N THR A 340 12.49 2.44 9.81
CA THR A 340 12.54 0.98 9.90
C THR A 340 13.03 0.53 11.27
N ASP A 341 12.42 -0.52 11.83
CA ASP A 341 13.02 -1.25 12.91
C ASP A 341 14.20 -2.09 12.40
N LYS A 342 15.06 -2.53 13.30
CA LYS A 342 16.17 -3.41 13.00
C LYS A 342 15.73 -4.87 12.95
N THR A 343 15.18 -5.34 14.07
CA THR A 343 14.92 -6.77 14.35
C THR A 343 13.77 -7.26 13.48
N GLY A 344 13.91 -8.43 12.88
CA GLY A 344 12.86 -9.02 12.04
C GLY A 344 12.65 -8.34 10.68
N THR A 345 13.01 -7.06 10.54
CA THR A 345 12.89 -6.26 9.31
C THR A 345 14.20 -6.21 8.53
N LEU A 346 15.26 -5.65 9.12
CA LEU A 346 16.59 -5.56 8.49
C LEU A 346 17.40 -6.82 8.70
N THR A 347 17.15 -7.53 9.81
CA THR A 347 17.82 -8.75 10.21
C THR A 347 16.88 -9.95 10.15
N GLN A 348 17.44 -11.16 10.24
CA GLN A 348 16.69 -12.40 10.11
C GLN A 348 15.83 -12.75 11.33
N ASN A 349 15.97 -12.02 12.45
CA ASN A 349 15.39 -12.34 13.75
C ASN A 349 15.79 -13.76 14.22
N GLN A 350 16.96 -14.22 13.81
CA GLN A 350 17.49 -15.54 14.17
C GLN A 350 18.95 -15.37 14.58
N MET A 351 19.22 -15.59 15.88
CA MET A 351 20.59 -15.57 16.37
C MET A 351 21.39 -16.72 15.75
N THR A 352 22.53 -16.38 15.17
CA THR A 352 23.45 -17.35 14.56
C THR A 352 24.88 -17.11 15.04
N ILE A 353 25.68 -18.17 15.08
CA ILE A 353 27.12 -18.02 15.34
C ILE A 353 27.78 -17.41 14.11
N TYR A 354 28.35 -16.22 14.28
CA TYR A 354 29.14 -15.53 13.27
C TYR A 354 30.53 -16.13 13.11
N GLU A 355 31.22 -16.32 14.25
CA GLU A 355 32.56 -16.89 14.30
C GLU A 355 32.82 -17.59 15.62
N THR A 356 33.62 -18.66 15.58
CA THR A 356 34.10 -19.38 16.76
C THR A 356 35.59 -19.21 16.87
N TYR A 357 36.08 -18.90 18.04
CA TYR A 357 37.52 -18.73 18.33
C TYR A 357 37.91 -19.60 19.53
N PHE A 358 38.27 -20.87 19.22
CA PHE A 358 38.56 -21.88 20.22
C PHE A 358 40.06 -22.16 20.33
N ASN A 359 40.50 -22.56 21.50
CA ASN A 359 41.84 -23.06 21.75
C ASN A 359 42.14 -24.29 20.90
N GLN A 360 43.36 -24.43 20.44
CA GLN A 360 43.86 -25.64 19.80
C GLN A 360 44.22 -26.66 20.87
N PHE A 361 43.54 -27.80 20.81
CA PHE A 361 43.85 -28.95 21.69
C PHE A 361 44.71 -29.94 20.94
N PRO A 362 45.62 -30.68 21.66
CA PRO A 362 46.49 -31.67 21.04
C PRO A 362 45.72 -32.82 20.34
N ASP A 363 44.57 -33.17 20.90
CA ASP A 363 43.61 -34.15 20.29
C ASP A 363 42.37 -33.42 19.75
N SER A 364 42.24 -33.36 18.45
CA SER A 364 41.08 -32.70 17.78
C SER A 364 39.75 -33.42 18.08
N SER A 365 39.79 -34.76 18.22
CA SER A 365 38.56 -35.54 18.51
C SER A 365 38.07 -35.29 19.93
N PHE A 366 38.95 -35.05 20.87
CA PHE A 366 38.62 -34.66 22.23
C PHE A 366 38.07 -33.24 22.25
N ALA A 367 38.70 -32.31 21.50
CA ALA A 367 38.24 -30.94 21.40
C ALA A 367 36.83 -30.84 20.83
N ASP A 368 36.54 -31.53 19.72
CA ASP A 368 35.24 -31.52 19.09
C ASP A 368 34.13 -32.06 20.01
N ARG A 369 34.41 -33.14 20.76
CA ARG A 369 33.47 -33.66 21.76
C ARG A 369 33.26 -32.71 22.94
N LEU A 370 34.32 -32.13 23.45
CA LEU A 370 34.28 -31.16 24.58
C LEU A 370 33.41 -29.95 24.20
N ILE A 371 33.63 -29.43 23.00
CA ILE A 371 32.86 -28.28 22.49
C ILE A 371 31.37 -28.70 22.31
N ALA A 372 31.11 -29.86 21.67
CA ALA A 372 29.76 -30.33 21.44
C ALA A 372 29.00 -30.56 22.75
N GLU A 373 29.62 -31.25 23.77
CA GLU A 373 29.03 -31.44 25.09
C GLU A 373 28.77 -30.11 25.79
N SER A 374 29.75 -29.19 25.78
CA SER A 374 29.61 -27.89 26.45
C SER A 374 28.44 -27.05 25.91
N MET A 375 28.17 -27.15 24.64
CA MET A 375 27.04 -26.47 23.99
C MET A 375 25.71 -27.21 24.15
N ALA A 376 25.73 -28.56 24.04
CA ALA A 376 24.51 -29.36 24.09
C ALA A 376 23.95 -29.46 25.52
N VAL A 377 24.81 -29.79 26.51
CA VAL A 377 24.34 -30.15 27.87
C VAL A 377 24.18 -28.92 28.75
N ASN A 378 25.05 -27.92 28.58
CA ASN A 378 24.98 -26.66 29.32
C ASN A 378 24.03 -25.67 28.60
N SER A 379 22.77 -26.08 28.31
CA SER A 379 21.76 -25.29 27.60
C SER A 379 20.36 -25.68 28.03
N THR A 380 19.47 -24.70 28.07
CA THR A 380 18.02 -24.89 28.33
C THR A 380 17.18 -24.80 27.06
N ALA A 381 17.76 -24.39 25.92
CA ALA A 381 17.05 -24.31 24.64
C ALA A 381 16.89 -25.67 23.96
N TYR A 382 15.94 -25.76 23.04
CA TYR A 382 15.66 -26.91 22.17
C TYR A 382 15.52 -26.45 20.73
N LEU A 383 15.64 -27.40 19.77
CA LEU A 383 15.31 -27.18 18.37
C LEU A 383 14.01 -27.90 18.01
N ASP A 384 13.14 -27.20 17.34
CA ASP A 384 11.95 -27.77 16.70
C ASP A 384 12.27 -28.12 15.24
N PHE A 385 12.01 -29.37 14.89
CA PHE A 385 12.23 -29.95 13.57
C PHE A 385 10.92 -30.16 12.79
N SER A 386 9.87 -29.43 13.13
CA SER A 386 8.60 -29.45 12.38
C SER A 386 8.83 -29.11 10.91
N ASP A 387 9.74 -28.17 10.64
CA ASP A 387 10.33 -27.95 9.32
C ASP A 387 11.75 -28.56 9.29
N LYS A 388 11.91 -29.67 8.53
CA LYS A 388 13.20 -30.35 8.41
C LYS A 388 14.29 -29.54 7.69
N GLU A 389 13.89 -28.62 6.83
CA GLU A 389 14.84 -27.78 6.08
C GLU A 389 15.31 -26.58 6.91
N LYS A 390 14.50 -26.14 7.87
CA LYS A 390 14.77 -24.94 8.64
C LYS A 390 14.33 -25.06 10.11
N PRO A 391 15.11 -25.78 10.94
CA PRO A 391 14.77 -25.97 12.35
C PRO A 391 14.67 -24.61 13.06
N SER A 392 13.65 -24.46 13.91
CA SER A 392 13.42 -23.27 14.74
C SER A 392 13.90 -23.48 16.18
N VAL A 393 14.19 -22.38 16.88
CA VAL A 393 14.67 -22.41 18.26
C VAL A 393 13.50 -22.29 19.21
N LEU A 394 13.44 -23.22 20.20
CA LEU A 394 12.53 -23.15 21.34
C LEU A 394 13.34 -22.77 22.60
N GLY A 395 13.01 -21.67 23.23
CA GLY A 395 13.69 -21.15 24.42
C GLY A 395 14.65 -20.00 24.12
N ASN A 396 15.75 -19.90 24.84
CA ASN A 396 16.69 -18.77 24.74
C ASN A 396 17.37 -18.73 23.35
N PRO A 397 17.19 -17.64 22.55
CA PRO A 397 17.73 -17.57 21.20
C PRO A 397 19.25 -17.66 21.12
N THR A 398 19.96 -17.15 22.14
CA THR A 398 21.43 -17.20 22.19
C THR A 398 21.94 -18.63 22.40
N GLU A 399 21.23 -19.41 23.23
CA GLU A 399 21.53 -20.83 23.42
C GLU A 399 21.12 -21.65 22.19
N GLY A 400 19.98 -21.31 21.57
CA GLY A 400 19.52 -21.91 20.32
C GLY A 400 20.52 -21.75 19.18
N ALA A 401 21.21 -20.59 19.11
CA ALA A 401 22.26 -20.39 18.11
C ALA A 401 23.41 -21.39 18.22
N LEU A 402 23.76 -21.81 19.45
CA LEU A 402 24.78 -22.85 19.70
C LEU A 402 24.30 -24.20 19.17
N LEU A 403 23.03 -24.56 19.42
CA LEU A 403 22.45 -25.81 18.98
C LEU A 403 22.28 -25.87 17.46
N LEU A 404 21.88 -24.76 16.82
CA LEU A 404 21.81 -24.64 15.37
C LEU A 404 23.19 -24.80 14.72
N TRP A 405 24.23 -24.24 15.35
CA TRP A 405 25.60 -24.41 14.86
C TRP A 405 26.06 -25.87 14.92
N LEU A 406 25.76 -26.60 16.02
CA LEU A 406 26.03 -28.02 16.13
C LEU A 406 25.29 -28.79 15.03
N TYR A 407 24.02 -28.52 14.83
CA TYR A 407 23.20 -29.13 13.77
C TYR A 407 23.80 -28.89 12.38
N GLY A 408 24.22 -27.64 12.09
CA GLY A 408 24.91 -27.28 10.84
C GLY A 408 26.25 -28.01 10.64
N LYS A 409 26.91 -28.47 11.73
CA LYS A 409 28.10 -29.33 11.70
C LYS A 409 27.76 -30.82 11.59
N GLY A 410 26.49 -31.18 11.49
CA GLY A 410 26.04 -32.55 11.44
C GLY A 410 26.05 -33.28 12.81
N ILE A 411 26.16 -32.51 13.91
CA ILE A 411 26.17 -33.06 15.28
C ILE A 411 24.74 -32.93 15.84
N ASN A 412 24.12 -34.08 16.11
CA ASN A 412 22.83 -34.11 16.80
C ASN A 412 23.07 -33.95 18.32
N TYR A 413 22.54 -32.87 18.89
CA TYR A 413 22.69 -32.56 20.30
C TYR A 413 21.83 -33.41 21.24
N LEU A 414 20.70 -33.97 20.74
CA LEU A 414 19.74 -34.71 21.57
C LEU A 414 20.38 -35.97 22.21
N PRO A 415 21.03 -36.89 21.46
CA PRO A 415 21.71 -38.04 22.07
C PRO A 415 22.76 -37.63 23.09
N ILE A 416 23.54 -36.58 22.82
CA ILE A 416 24.54 -36.04 23.74
C ILE A 416 23.89 -35.60 25.07
N ARG A 417 22.71 -34.98 25.00
CA ARG A 417 21.97 -34.52 26.16
C ARG A 417 21.28 -35.65 26.92
N GLU A 418 20.71 -36.60 26.20
CA GLU A 418 20.00 -37.78 26.79
C GLU A 418 20.93 -38.77 27.45
N GLU A 419 22.11 -39.00 26.88
CA GLU A 419 23.11 -39.93 27.41
C GLU A 419 23.90 -39.34 28.59
N SER A 420 23.95 -38.01 28.72
CA SER A 420 24.70 -37.34 29.80
C SER A 420 23.85 -37.23 31.06
N GLU A 421 24.32 -37.78 32.17
CA GLU A 421 23.68 -37.62 33.46
C GLU A 421 24.02 -36.26 34.08
N VAL A 422 23.04 -35.38 34.25
CA VAL A 422 23.18 -34.07 34.87
C VAL A 422 23.18 -34.27 36.39
N LEU A 423 24.36 -34.05 37.03
CA LEU A 423 24.54 -34.17 38.47
C LEU A 423 24.15 -32.91 39.23
N GLN A 424 24.56 -31.73 38.73
CA GLN A 424 24.20 -30.45 39.31
C GLN A 424 24.11 -29.39 38.16
N GLN A 425 23.25 -28.44 38.34
CA GLN A 425 23.13 -27.31 37.40
C GLN A 425 22.90 -25.98 38.11
N LEU A 426 23.67 -24.97 37.76
CA LEU A 426 23.46 -23.57 38.08
C LEU A 426 22.97 -22.85 36.82
N THR A 427 21.69 -22.54 36.75
CA THR A 427 21.07 -21.91 35.61
C THR A 427 21.58 -20.48 35.37
N PHE A 428 21.41 -19.93 34.18
CA PHE A 428 21.80 -18.57 33.85
C PHE A 428 21.05 -17.54 34.71
N SER A 429 21.73 -16.47 35.09
CA SER A 429 21.11 -15.28 35.69
C SER A 429 21.77 -14.03 35.11
N THR A 430 20.97 -12.98 34.91
CA THR A 430 21.41 -11.67 34.39
C THR A 430 22.39 -10.97 35.30
N GLU A 431 22.36 -11.22 36.62
CA GLU A 431 23.31 -10.71 37.60
C GLU A 431 24.64 -11.40 37.48
N ARG A 432 24.66 -12.74 37.41
CA ARG A 432 25.88 -13.56 37.34
C ARG A 432 26.49 -13.57 35.96
N LYS A 433 25.66 -13.54 34.91
CA LYS A 433 26.07 -13.59 33.51
C LYS A 433 26.79 -14.89 33.10
N TYR A 434 26.58 -15.97 33.82
CA TYR A 434 27.07 -17.31 33.48
C TYR A 434 26.15 -18.42 33.96
N MET A 435 26.33 -19.60 33.36
CA MET A 435 25.65 -20.86 33.66
C MET A 435 26.72 -21.95 33.85
N ALA A 436 26.50 -22.89 34.75
CA ALA A 436 27.40 -24.01 34.99
C ALA A 436 26.61 -25.30 35.13
N THR A 437 27.09 -26.40 34.52
CA THR A 437 26.46 -27.72 34.59
C THR A 437 27.53 -28.77 34.81
N LEU A 438 27.37 -29.57 35.91
CA LEU A 438 28.16 -30.73 36.18
C LEU A 438 27.44 -31.97 35.68
N ILE A 439 28.11 -32.74 34.82
CA ILE A 439 27.57 -33.96 34.22
C ILE A 439 28.53 -35.14 34.40
N TYR A 440 28.00 -36.36 34.35
CA TYR A 440 28.82 -37.52 33.99
C TYR A 440 28.75 -37.67 32.46
N SER A 441 29.91 -37.52 31.80
CA SER A 441 30.05 -37.75 30.35
C SER A 441 30.30 -39.25 30.06
N PRO A 442 29.35 -39.95 29.40
CA PRO A 442 29.57 -41.36 29.04
C PRO A 442 30.66 -41.53 27.98
N THR A 443 30.84 -40.48 27.16
CA THR A 443 31.85 -40.46 26.11
C THR A 443 33.26 -40.28 26.66
N LEU A 444 33.44 -39.39 27.60
CA LEU A 444 34.74 -39.13 28.23
C LEU A 444 34.98 -40.01 29.46
N LYS A 445 33.95 -40.69 29.99
CA LYS A 445 33.93 -41.51 31.20
C LYS A 445 34.47 -40.75 32.45
N LYS A 446 34.08 -39.50 32.55
CA LYS A 446 34.51 -38.58 33.64
C LYS A 446 33.36 -37.63 34.02
N ASN A 447 33.43 -37.12 35.25
CA ASN A 447 32.56 -36.03 35.63
C ASN A 447 33.12 -34.71 35.08
N MET A 448 32.35 -34.02 34.28
CA MET A 448 32.75 -32.81 33.59
C MET A 448 31.91 -31.62 34.06
N LEU A 449 32.55 -30.58 34.54
CA LEU A 449 31.91 -29.31 34.82
C LEU A 449 32.10 -28.41 33.60
N TYR A 450 31.00 -28.00 33.00
CA TYR A 450 30.97 -27.02 31.90
C TYR A 450 30.45 -25.68 32.42
N VAL A 451 31.16 -24.60 32.07
CA VAL A 451 30.78 -23.22 32.39
C VAL A 451 30.70 -22.43 31.09
N LYS A 452 29.57 -21.74 30.86
CA LYS A 452 29.45 -20.76 29.76
C LYS A 452 28.89 -19.45 30.27
N GLY A 453 29.27 -18.34 29.63
CA GLY A 453 28.81 -17.01 30.05
C GLY A 453 29.58 -15.89 29.39
N ALA A 454 29.49 -14.67 29.98
CA ALA A 454 30.28 -13.55 29.54
C ALA A 454 31.78 -13.89 29.60
N PRO A 455 32.52 -13.79 28.48
CA PRO A 455 33.91 -14.28 28.41
C PRO A 455 34.79 -13.71 29.49
N GLU A 456 34.66 -12.41 29.78
CA GLU A 456 35.40 -11.70 30.85
C GLU A 456 35.15 -12.29 32.23
N ILE A 457 33.95 -12.83 32.50
CA ILE A 457 33.63 -13.45 33.78
C ILE A 457 34.11 -14.90 33.79
N VAL A 458 33.86 -15.67 32.71
CA VAL A 458 34.29 -17.06 32.61
C VAL A 458 35.81 -17.16 32.75
N MET A 459 36.56 -16.23 32.16
CA MET A 459 38.02 -16.16 32.26
C MET A 459 38.52 -15.97 33.71
N THR A 460 37.76 -15.31 34.60
CA THR A 460 38.14 -15.15 36.01
C THR A 460 38.15 -16.46 36.81
N PHE A 461 37.40 -17.48 36.35
CA PHE A 461 37.38 -18.80 36.97
C PHE A 461 38.51 -19.71 36.47
N CYS A 462 39.22 -19.30 35.40
CA CYS A 462 40.29 -20.09 34.80
C CYS A 462 41.62 -19.88 35.51
N GLN A 463 42.49 -20.90 35.54
CA GLN A 463 43.79 -20.88 36.17
C GLN A 463 44.81 -20.05 35.35
N GLU A 464 45.66 -19.23 36.02
CA GLU A 464 46.84 -18.63 35.40
C GLU A 464 47.80 -19.75 34.97
N GLY A 465 48.10 -19.91 33.70
CA GLY A 465 48.90 -21.01 33.15
C GLY A 465 48.14 -22.20 32.61
N ALA A 466 46.94 -22.55 33.12
CA ALA A 466 46.01 -23.52 32.52
C ALA A 466 45.10 -22.87 31.50
N ARG A 467 45.22 -21.59 31.35
CA ARG A 467 44.42 -20.84 30.37
C ARG A 467 44.75 -21.24 28.93
N LEU A 468 45.98 -21.74 28.71
CA LEU A 468 46.50 -21.88 27.35
C LEU A 468 47.51 -23.05 27.25
N ASN A 469 47.09 -24.22 26.89
CA ASN A 469 47.92 -25.20 26.21
C ASN A 469 48.00 -24.94 24.69
N SER A 470 47.97 -23.67 24.27
CA SER A 470 47.85 -23.30 22.86
C SER A 470 48.83 -22.20 22.47
N THR A 471 49.01 -22.06 21.15
CA THR A 471 49.75 -20.99 20.50
C THR A 471 49.11 -19.61 20.63
N LEU A 472 47.91 -19.49 21.24
CA LEU A 472 47.17 -18.26 21.42
C LEU A 472 47.38 -17.64 22.80
N SER A 473 47.74 -16.37 22.84
CA SER A 473 47.92 -15.64 24.10
C SER A 473 46.62 -15.10 24.67
N GLN A 474 46.57 -14.76 25.94
CA GLN A 474 45.44 -14.07 26.54
C GLN A 474 45.13 -12.74 25.80
N ALA A 475 46.18 -12.04 25.36
CA ALA A 475 46.05 -10.81 24.60
C ALA A 475 45.33 -11.03 23.24
N ASP A 476 45.55 -12.17 22.59
CA ASP A 476 44.88 -12.50 21.34
C ASP A 476 43.36 -12.69 21.57
N PHE A 477 42.97 -13.36 22.65
CA PHE A 477 41.56 -13.51 23.03
C PHE A 477 40.91 -12.19 23.38
N GLU A 478 41.58 -11.35 24.16
CA GLU A 478 41.10 -10.03 24.56
C GLU A 478 40.94 -9.11 23.33
N ALA A 479 41.92 -9.14 22.42
CA ALA A 479 41.86 -8.39 21.15
C ALA A 479 40.69 -8.87 20.28
N LYS A 480 40.50 -10.20 20.16
CA LYS A 480 39.41 -10.78 19.39
C LYS A 480 38.05 -10.49 20.06
N LEU A 481 37.97 -10.59 21.37
CA LEU A 481 36.76 -10.24 22.13
C LEU A 481 36.41 -8.77 21.94
N LEU A 482 37.37 -7.87 22.01
CA LEU A 482 37.16 -6.44 21.77
C LEU A 482 36.70 -6.18 20.33
N GLN A 483 37.25 -6.91 19.36
CA GLN A 483 36.82 -6.84 17.97
C GLN A 483 35.32 -7.21 17.83
N TYR A 484 34.90 -8.34 18.43
CA TYR A 484 33.49 -8.76 18.38
C TYR A 484 32.57 -7.80 19.12
N GLN A 485 33.00 -7.28 20.28
CA GLN A 485 32.22 -6.30 21.04
C GLN A 485 32.07 -4.97 20.28
N ASN A 486 33.13 -4.53 19.58
CA ASN A 486 33.06 -3.34 18.72
C ASN A 486 32.11 -3.52 17.51
N GLN A 487 31.96 -4.75 17.05
CA GLN A 487 30.99 -5.13 16.03
C GLN A 487 29.60 -5.45 16.61
N ALA A 488 29.42 -5.16 17.90
CA ALA A 488 28.17 -5.32 18.63
C ALA A 488 27.61 -6.75 18.64
N MET A 489 28.47 -7.74 18.53
CA MET A 489 28.12 -9.14 18.63
C MET A 489 27.99 -9.57 20.09
N ARG A 490 27.07 -10.50 20.35
CA ARG A 490 27.02 -11.18 21.66
C ARG A 490 28.14 -12.21 21.71
N THR A 491 28.92 -12.19 22.80
CA THR A 491 30.03 -13.12 22.97
C THR A 491 29.76 -14.06 24.11
N ILE A 492 30.04 -15.34 23.92
CA ILE A 492 29.96 -16.38 24.96
C ILE A 492 31.33 -17.03 25.08
N GLY A 493 31.84 -17.05 26.29
CA GLY A 493 33.05 -17.83 26.69
C GLY A 493 32.65 -19.18 27.22
N PHE A 494 33.47 -20.18 26.96
CA PHE A 494 33.31 -21.56 27.41
C PHE A 494 34.54 -22.00 28.20
N ALA A 495 34.31 -22.73 29.30
CA ALA A 495 35.36 -23.35 30.08
C ALA A 495 34.89 -24.71 30.63
N TYR A 496 35.84 -25.58 30.96
CA TYR A 496 35.54 -26.87 31.55
C TYR A 496 36.51 -27.21 32.67
N LYS A 497 36.13 -28.18 33.52
CA LYS A 497 37.01 -28.82 34.49
C LYS A 497 36.57 -30.24 34.74
N GLU A 498 37.54 -31.17 34.87
CA GLU A 498 37.30 -32.52 35.35
C GLU A 498 37.11 -32.52 36.85
N ILE A 499 36.10 -33.20 37.39
CA ILE A 499 35.75 -33.25 38.79
C ILE A 499 35.78 -34.70 39.24
N ASP A 500 36.68 -35.06 40.14
CA ASP A 500 36.82 -36.47 40.57
C ASP A 500 35.63 -36.93 41.43
N ASP A 501 35.11 -36.06 42.29
CA ASP A 501 34.00 -36.38 43.17
C ASP A 501 32.65 -35.95 42.53
N PRO A 502 31.77 -36.89 42.16
CA PRO A 502 30.45 -36.56 41.58
C PRO A 502 29.53 -35.78 42.52
N LYS A 503 29.81 -35.78 43.83
CA LYS A 503 29.05 -35.05 44.85
C LYS A 503 29.69 -33.70 45.23
N ALA A 504 30.77 -33.34 44.56
CA ALA A 504 31.40 -32.03 44.81
C ALA A 504 30.40 -30.89 44.63
N ILE A 505 30.30 -29.99 45.60
CA ILE A 505 29.42 -28.80 45.52
C ILE A 505 30.03 -27.81 44.52
N ILE A 506 29.30 -27.58 43.41
CA ILE A 506 29.78 -26.64 42.37
C ILE A 506 29.38 -25.18 42.70
N SER A 507 28.31 -24.99 43.49
CA SER A 507 27.79 -23.64 43.77
C SER A 507 27.33 -23.49 45.21
N GLU A 508 27.65 -22.34 45.82
CA GLU A 508 27.15 -21.91 47.13
C GLU A 508 26.51 -20.50 47.01
N ASN A 509 25.39 -20.30 47.68
CA ASN A 509 24.63 -19.04 47.63
C ASN A 509 24.39 -18.54 46.19
N GLY A 510 24.15 -19.46 45.26
CA GLY A 510 23.91 -19.14 43.86
C GLY A 510 25.16 -18.67 43.09
N LYS A 511 26.38 -18.88 43.60
CA LYS A 511 27.61 -18.52 42.87
C LYS A 511 28.51 -19.75 42.72
N LEU A 512 29.21 -19.83 41.61
CA LEU A 512 30.19 -20.89 41.34
C LEU A 512 31.36 -20.77 42.32
N VAL A 513 31.67 -21.87 43.01
CA VAL A 513 32.81 -21.92 43.97
C VAL A 513 34.04 -22.63 43.40
N VAL A 514 33.86 -23.35 42.28
CA VAL A 514 34.96 -24.06 41.61
C VAL A 514 35.82 -23.08 40.83
N LYS A 515 37.12 -23.11 41.02
CA LYS A 515 38.16 -22.34 40.33
C LYS A 515 39.12 -23.27 39.59
N GLY A 516 39.97 -22.67 38.76
CA GLY A 516 40.96 -23.42 38.02
C GLY A 516 40.39 -24.21 36.86
N LEU A 517 39.45 -23.60 36.12
CA LEU A 517 38.91 -24.16 34.90
C LEU A 517 39.88 -23.99 33.73
N HIS A 518 39.70 -24.82 32.73
CA HIS A 518 40.38 -24.73 31.43
C HIS A 518 39.49 -23.96 30.46
N PHE A 519 40.02 -22.88 29.90
CA PHE A 519 39.25 -22.08 28.92
C PHE A 519 39.20 -22.76 27.57
N ILE A 520 38.00 -22.96 27.00
CA ILE A 520 37.79 -23.57 25.68
C ILE A 520 37.93 -22.52 24.57
N GLY A 521 37.29 -21.36 24.74
CA GLY A 521 37.28 -20.31 23.74
C GLY A 521 36.04 -19.43 23.80
N ILE A 522 35.86 -18.64 22.77
CA ILE A 522 34.72 -17.73 22.63
C ILE A 522 33.95 -17.98 21.33
N THR A 523 32.67 -17.71 21.37
CA THR A 523 31.81 -17.59 20.19
C THR A 523 31.27 -16.19 20.08
N ALA A 524 31.21 -15.67 18.86
CA ALA A 524 30.51 -14.45 18.52
C ALA A 524 29.16 -14.79 17.86
N ILE A 525 28.10 -14.24 18.40
CA ILE A 525 26.73 -14.50 17.99
C ILE A 525 26.09 -13.19 17.59
N SER A 526 25.45 -13.18 16.43
CA SER A 526 24.71 -12.02 15.92
C SER A 526 23.43 -12.44 15.22
N ASP A 527 22.50 -11.51 15.09
CA ASP A 527 21.36 -11.62 14.20
C ASP A 527 21.77 -11.03 12.84
N PRO A 528 21.99 -11.84 11.83
CA PRO A 528 22.57 -11.38 10.56
C PRO A 528 21.60 -10.49 9.78
N VAL A 529 22.16 -9.49 9.09
CA VAL A 529 21.43 -8.69 8.10
C VAL A 529 20.95 -9.60 6.98
N ARG A 530 19.71 -9.41 6.52
CA ARG A 530 19.17 -10.13 5.35
C ARG A 530 19.96 -9.76 4.10
N ALA A 531 20.23 -10.72 3.24
CA ALA A 531 21.09 -10.55 2.06
C ALA A 531 20.57 -9.50 1.04
N ASP A 532 19.27 -9.32 0.96
CA ASP A 532 18.61 -8.39 0.03
C ASP A 532 18.57 -6.93 0.54
N VAL A 533 18.71 -6.71 1.84
CA VAL A 533 18.53 -5.39 2.48
C VAL A 533 19.51 -4.32 1.98
N PRO A 534 20.82 -4.56 1.87
CA PRO A 534 21.75 -3.51 1.44
C PRO A 534 21.42 -2.97 0.04
N ALA A 535 21.08 -3.84 -0.90
CA ALA A 535 20.70 -3.45 -2.26
C ALA A 535 19.35 -2.71 -2.29
N ALA A 536 18.37 -3.18 -1.51
CA ALA A 536 17.05 -2.58 -1.44
C ALA A 536 17.06 -1.17 -0.80
N ILE A 537 17.89 -0.98 0.23
CA ILE A 537 18.09 0.36 0.84
C ILE A 537 18.77 1.30 -0.14
N GLU A 538 19.79 0.83 -0.85
CA GLU A 538 20.46 1.63 -1.87
C GLU A 538 19.49 2.06 -2.98
N GLU A 539 18.61 1.16 -3.43
CA GLU A 539 17.55 1.48 -4.40
C GLU A 539 16.58 2.54 -3.87
N CYS A 540 16.16 2.42 -2.61
CA CYS A 540 15.32 3.43 -1.97
C CYS A 540 16.00 4.79 -1.87
N MET A 541 17.29 4.83 -1.50
CA MET A 541 18.07 6.06 -1.43
C MET A 541 18.27 6.70 -2.81
N GLN A 542 18.54 5.91 -3.85
CA GLN A 542 18.60 6.36 -5.25
C GLN A 542 17.25 6.91 -5.72
N ALA A 543 16.17 6.33 -5.24
CA ALA A 543 14.81 6.83 -5.47
C ALA A 543 14.50 8.13 -4.69
N GLY A 544 15.46 8.69 -3.95
CA GLY A 544 15.33 9.91 -3.17
C GLY A 544 14.57 9.75 -1.85
N ILE A 545 14.42 8.52 -1.36
CA ILE A 545 13.76 8.21 -0.09
C ILE A 545 14.84 8.15 1.00
N GLN A 546 14.61 8.85 2.10
CA GLN A 546 15.46 8.75 3.28
C GLN A 546 15.08 7.50 4.08
N VAL A 547 16.07 6.71 4.46
CA VAL A 547 15.87 5.58 5.38
C VAL A 547 16.42 5.95 6.75
N LYS A 548 15.67 5.66 7.81
CA LYS A 548 16.04 5.92 9.21
C LYS A 548 15.85 4.66 10.03
N ILE A 549 16.86 4.26 10.78
CA ILE A 549 16.80 3.13 11.73
C ILE A 549 16.33 3.65 13.08
N VAL A 550 15.31 3.00 13.64
CA VAL A 550 14.81 3.29 14.99
C VAL A 550 14.73 1.99 15.78
N THR A 551 15.66 1.77 16.69
CA THR A 551 15.81 0.48 17.38
C THR A 551 16.02 0.64 18.88
N GLY A 552 15.58 -0.38 19.65
CA GLY A 552 15.91 -0.52 21.07
C GLY A 552 17.37 -0.91 21.37
N ASP A 553 18.13 -1.27 20.35
CA ASP A 553 19.52 -1.71 20.48
C ASP A 553 20.48 -0.60 20.96
N THR A 554 21.67 -1.04 21.39
CA THR A 554 22.75 -0.12 21.79
C THR A 554 23.25 0.71 20.60
N PRO A 555 23.85 1.89 20.85
CA PRO A 555 24.44 2.73 19.79
C PRO A 555 25.46 2.00 18.92
N GLY A 556 26.26 1.12 19.50
CA GLY A 556 27.27 0.32 18.78
C GLY A 556 26.62 -0.63 17.78
N THR A 557 25.63 -1.42 18.22
CA THR A 557 24.89 -2.36 17.39
C THR A 557 24.16 -1.64 16.27
N ALA A 558 23.44 -0.55 16.59
CA ALA A 558 22.65 0.19 15.63
C ALA A 558 23.53 0.82 14.53
N LYS A 559 24.67 1.40 14.89
CA LYS A 559 25.63 1.97 13.92
C LYS A 559 26.29 0.89 13.07
N GLU A 560 26.62 -0.28 13.65
CA GLU A 560 27.24 -1.38 12.89
C GLU A 560 26.27 -1.94 11.85
N ILE A 561 25.02 -2.19 12.21
CA ILE A 561 23.99 -2.59 11.24
C ILE A 561 23.81 -1.52 10.16
N ALA A 562 23.79 -0.23 10.55
CA ALA A 562 23.69 0.86 9.59
C ALA A 562 24.87 0.89 8.60
N ARG A 563 26.09 0.50 9.02
CA ARG A 563 27.25 0.33 8.13
C ARG A 563 27.07 -0.83 7.16
N GLN A 564 26.64 -1.99 7.67
CA GLN A 564 26.44 -3.19 6.88
C GLN A 564 25.41 -2.97 5.74
N ILE A 565 24.37 -2.17 6.01
CA ILE A 565 23.35 -1.81 5.01
C ILE A 565 23.68 -0.54 4.23
N ARG A 566 24.90 0.00 4.35
CA ARG A 566 25.38 1.21 3.64
C ARG A 566 24.62 2.51 3.98
N LEU A 567 23.91 2.54 5.08
CA LEU A 567 23.24 3.75 5.58
C LEU A 567 24.18 4.66 6.38
N TRP A 568 25.24 4.10 6.97
CA TRP A 568 26.23 4.80 7.77
C TRP A 568 27.63 4.65 7.16
N ASP A 569 28.30 5.78 6.91
CA ASP A 569 29.62 5.87 6.34
C ASP A 569 30.51 6.87 7.11
N GLU A 570 31.75 7.11 6.67
CA GLU A 570 32.70 8.03 7.29
C GLU A 570 32.26 9.51 7.24
N SER A 571 31.30 9.86 6.36
CA SER A 571 30.74 11.21 6.28
C SER A 571 29.71 11.49 7.38
N CYS A 572 29.25 10.45 8.09
CA CYS A 572 28.26 10.59 9.15
C CYS A 572 28.89 11.17 10.41
N ALA A 573 28.23 12.19 10.96
CA ALA A 573 28.62 12.88 12.18
C ALA A 573 27.66 12.55 13.34
N ASP A 574 28.00 13.01 14.54
CA ASP A 574 27.13 12.80 15.72
C ASP A 574 25.72 13.35 15.58
N ARG A 575 25.53 14.37 14.70
CA ARG A 575 24.18 14.88 14.39
C ARG A 575 23.25 13.85 13.71
N ASN A 576 23.82 12.82 13.06
CA ASN A 576 23.07 11.78 12.36
C ASN A 576 22.62 10.63 13.27
N HIS A 577 23.05 10.65 14.54
CA HIS A 577 22.69 9.66 15.57
C HIS A 577 22.19 10.36 16.83
N ILE A 578 21.22 9.73 17.48
CA ILE A 578 20.72 10.14 18.80
C ILE A 578 20.30 8.91 19.60
N THR A 579 20.40 8.97 20.91
CA THR A 579 19.84 7.96 21.81
C THR A 579 18.39 8.31 22.18
N GLY A 580 17.57 7.29 22.49
CA GLY A 580 16.18 7.52 22.95
C GLY A 580 16.11 8.41 24.20
N ALA A 581 17.08 8.33 25.10
CA ALA A 581 17.14 9.19 26.28
C ALA A 581 17.34 10.67 25.91
N GLU A 582 18.28 10.96 25.02
CA GLU A 582 18.51 12.31 24.50
C GLU A 582 17.29 12.81 23.71
N PHE A 583 16.74 11.96 22.84
CA PHE A 583 15.54 12.26 22.03
C PHE A 583 14.33 12.64 22.89
N ALA A 584 14.16 11.97 24.04
CA ALA A 584 13.07 12.24 24.97
C ALA A 584 13.22 13.58 25.73
N THR A 585 14.46 14.01 25.99
CA THR A 585 14.73 15.25 26.74
C THR A 585 14.74 16.50 25.87
N MET A 586 14.96 16.37 24.55
CA MET A 586 14.96 17.50 23.62
C MET A 586 13.53 18.03 23.35
N SER A 587 13.42 19.35 23.19
CA SER A 587 12.15 19.98 22.78
C SER A 587 11.78 19.61 21.34
N ASP A 588 10.48 19.67 21.01
CA ASP A 588 10.01 19.43 19.63
C ASP A 588 10.59 20.44 18.63
N ALA A 589 10.83 21.70 19.06
CA ALA A 589 11.44 22.72 18.24
C ALA A 589 12.87 22.36 17.83
N ASP A 590 13.71 21.93 18.80
CA ASP A 590 15.10 21.51 18.54
C ASP A 590 15.14 20.22 17.69
N LEU A 591 14.22 19.29 17.96
CA LEU A 591 14.12 18.06 17.19
C LEU A 591 13.68 18.33 15.76
N LEU A 592 12.76 19.27 15.51
CA LEU A 592 12.36 19.64 14.16
C LEU A 592 13.56 20.13 13.32
N GLU A 593 14.51 20.83 13.88
CA GLU A 593 15.73 21.22 13.16
C GLU A 593 16.60 20.01 12.80
N ARG A 594 16.69 19.02 13.69
CA ARG A 594 17.63 17.89 13.60
C ARG A 594 17.04 16.67 12.88
N VAL A 595 15.71 16.47 12.91
CA VAL A 595 15.05 15.22 12.52
C VAL A 595 15.32 14.80 11.07
N SER A 596 15.55 15.75 10.17
CA SER A 596 15.90 15.45 8.77
C SER A 596 17.28 14.81 8.64
N ASP A 597 18.23 15.20 9.48
CA ASP A 597 19.61 14.70 9.43
C ASP A 597 19.80 13.37 10.15
N LEU A 598 18.87 13.00 11.05
CA LEU A 598 18.96 11.74 11.78
C LEU A 598 18.89 10.55 10.82
N ARG A 599 19.82 9.61 10.96
CA ARG A 599 19.86 8.32 10.28
C ARG A 599 19.57 7.16 11.24
N VAL A 600 20.02 7.28 12.50
CA VAL A 600 19.91 6.21 13.50
C VAL A 600 19.44 6.78 14.85
N ILE A 601 18.40 6.17 15.40
CA ILE A 601 17.97 6.36 16.78
C ILE A 601 18.16 5.02 17.52
N SER A 602 19.02 4.99 18.51
CA SER A 602 19.32 3.81 19.33
C SER A 602 18.66 3.90 20.70
N ARG A 603 18.40 2.75 21.35
CA ARG A 603 17.68 2.67 22.62
C ARG A 603 16.35 3.44 22.60
N ALA A 604 15.69 3.43 21.44
CA ALA A 604 14.41 4.06 21.26
C ALA A 604 13.32 3.29 22.02
N ARG A 605 12.39 4.02 22.62
CA ARG A 605 11.18 3.48 23.22
C ARG A 605 10.04 3.52 22.18
N PRO A 606 8.96 2.75 22.33
CA PRO A 606 7.82 2.76 21.42
C PRO A 606 7.27 4.15 21.12
N LEU A 607 7.13 5.00 22.15
CA LEU A 607 6.66 6.38 22.00
C LEU A 607 7.64 7.29 21.24
N ASP A 608 8.94 7.03 21.32
CA ASP A 608 9.94 7.80 20.59
C ASP A 608 9.81 7.56 19.08
N LYS A 609 9.44 6.33 18.66
CA LYS A 609 9.14 6.00 17.24
C LYS A 609 7.94 6.81 16.75
N ALA A 610 6.85 6.84 17.48
CA ALA A 610 5.66 7.60 17.10
C ALA A 610 5.91 9.12 17.09
N ARG A 611 6.66 9.64 18.06
CA ARG A 611 7.07 11.06 18.13
C ARG A 611 7.92 11.46 16.93
N LEU A 612 8.87 10.62 16.50
CA LEU A 612 9.68 10.85 15.30
C LEU A 612 8.80 10.98 14.05
N VAL A 613 7.84 10.07 13.90
CA VAL A 613 6.89 10.09 12.78
C VAL A 613 6.13 11.41 12.74
N ASN A 614 5.56 11.84 13.86
CA ASN A 614 4.81 13.09 13.96
C ASN A 614 5.67 14.32 13.60
N LEU A 615 6.93 14.37 14.06
CA LEU A 615 7.85 15.46 13.75
C LEU A 615 8.22 15.51 12.25
N LEU A 616 8.43 14.35 11.62
CA LEU A 616 8.68 14.27 10.19
C LEU A 616 7.46 14.72 9.37
N GLN A 617 6.26 14.36 9.81
CA GLN A 617 5.01 14.77 9.19
C GLN A 617 4.78 16.30 9.32
N GLN A 618 5.11 16.91 10.45
CA GLN A 618 5.07 18.36 10.62
C GLN A 618 6.01 19.08 9.65
N LYS A 619 7.12 18.48 9.27
CA LYS A 619 8.00 18.98 8.20
C LYS A 619 7.45 18.81 6.79
N GLY A 620 6.32 18.14 6.65
CA GLY A 620 5.68 17.86 5.35
C GLY A 620 6.20 16.60 4.66
N GLU A 621 6.97 15.75 5.38
CA GLU A 621 7.40 14.45 4.87
C GLU A 621 6.22 13.47 4.83
N VAL A 622 6.27 12.53 3.89
CA VAL A 622 5.37 11.38 3.81
C VAL A 622 6.12 10.18 4.37
N VAL A 623 5.69 9.73 5.54
CA VAL A 623 6.43 8.76 6.35
C VAL A 623 5.81 7.38 6.23
N ALA A 624 6.61 6.38 5.84
CA ALA A 624 6.31 4.97 6.01
C ALA A 624 7.07 4.42 7.23
N VAL A 625 6.45 3.53 7.98
CA VAL A 625 7.08 2.89 9.16
C VAL A 625 7.01 1.39 8.99
N THR A 626 8.12 0.68 9.22
CA THR A 626 8.12 -0.78 9.32
C THR A 626 8.20 -1.23 10.78
N GLY A 627 7.53 -2.34 11.08
CA GLY A 627 7.59 -2.96 12.40
C GLY A 627 7.01 -4.36 12.38
N ASP A 628 7.42 -5.19 13.35
CA ASP A 628 6.96 -6.57 13.52
C ASP A 628 6.40 -6.85 14.93
N GLY A 629 6.68 -5.97 15.87
CA GLY A 629 6.30 -6.12 17.28
C GLY A 629 5.11 -5.26 17.73
N THR A 630 4.53 -5.61 18.86
CA THR A 630 3.53 -4.79 19.56
C THR A 630 4.04 -3.39 19.89
N ASN A 631 5.35 -3.26 20.14
CA ASN A 631 6.01 -1.98 20.41
C ASN A 631 5.97 -1.00 19.23
N ASP A 632 5.76 -1.49 18.02
CA ASP A 632 5.72 -0.69 16.80
C ASP A 632 4.32 -0.17 16.47
N ALA A 633 3.27 -0.75 17.05
CA ALA A 633 1.88 -0.42 16.73
C ALA A 633 1.55 1.08 16.83
N PRO A 634 2.01 1.84 17.85
CA PRO A 634 1.77 3.28 17.90
C PRO A 634 2.41 4.04 16.73
N ALA A 635 3.60 3.64 16.30
CA ALA A 635 4.29 4.26 15.17
C ALA A 635 3.68 3.86 13.83
N LEU A 636 3.26 2.59 13.67
CA LEU A 636 2.55 2.08 12.50
C LEU A 636 1.23 2.84 12.26
N LYS A 637 0.45 3.08 13.34
CA LYS A 637 -0.79 3.87 13.27
C LYS A 637 -0.55 5.36 13.01
N ALA A 638 0.53 5.94 13.54
CA ALA A 638 0.85 7.35 13.35
C ALA A 638 1.38 7.66 11.94
N ALA A 639 1.93 6.68 11.25
CA ALA A 639 2.50 6.84 9.92
C ALA A 639 1.41 7.08 8.85
N GLN A 640 1.78 7.70 7.71
CA GLN A 640 0.91 7.70 6.55
C GLN A 640 0.80 6.32 5.90
N VAL A 641 1.83 5.48 6.04
CA VAL A 641 1.78 4.07 5.66
C VAL A 641 2.47 3.23 6.72
N GLY A 642 1.72 2.44 7.44
CA GLY A 642 2.24 1.40 8.34
C GLY A 642 2.52 0.12 7.56
N LEU A 643 3.73 -0.45 7.72
CA LEU A 643 4.20 -1.66 7.04
C LEU A 643 4.52 -2.73 8.10
N SER A 644 3.71 -3.77 8.21
CA SER A 644 4.01 -4.91 9.07
C SER A 644 4.75 -6.01 8.31
N MET A 645 5.55 -6.79 9.03
CA MET A 645 6.18 -7.99 8.46
C MET A 645 5.22 -9.18 8.52
N GLY A 646 5.37 -10.15 7.60
CA GLY A 646 4.54 -11.35 7.52
C GLY A 646 4.59 -12.20 8.78
N ASP A 647 5.77 -12.29 9.42
CA ASP A 647 5.98 -12.99 10.70
C ASP A 647 5.71 -12.09 11.93
N GLY A 648 5.30 -10.84 11.71
CA GLY A 648 4.98 -9.90 12.78
C GLY A 648 3.77 -10.30 13.61
N THR A 649 3.66 -9.74 14.81
CA THR A 649 2.54 -9.97 15.72
C THR A 649 1.20 -9.53 15.12
N SER A 650 0.12 -10.12 15.59
CA SER A 650 -1.24 -9.74 15.15
C SER A 650 -1.51 -8.25 15.35
N VAL A 651 -1.04 -7.70 16.46
CA VAL A 651 -1.17 -6.26 16.79
C VAL A 651 -0.44 -5.37 15.78
N ALA A 652 0.78 -5.74 15.40
CA ALA A 652 1.52 -5.00 14.37
C ALA A 652 0.80 -5.07 13.00
N LYS A 653 0.30 -6.25 12.63
CA LYS A 653 -0.46 -6.45 11.39
C LYS A 653 -1.74 -5.62 11.36
N GLU A 654 -2.50 -5.58 12.46
CA GLU A 654 -3.72 -4.77 12.54
C GLU A 654 -3.46 -3.26 12.55
N ALA A 655 -2.36 -2.83 13.15
CA ALA A 655 -1.93 -1.44 13.14
C ALA A 655 -1.42 -0.96 11.77
N SER A 656 -1.13 -1.89 10.85
CA SER A 656 -0.51 -1.59 9.56
C SER A 656 -1.53 -1.40 8.43
N ASP A 657 -1.08 -0.73 7.36
CA ASP A 657 -1.84 -0.54 6.13
C ASP A 657 -1.44 -1.54 5.04
N ILE A 658 -0.21 -2.06 5.10
CA ILE A 658 0.32 -3.09 4.19
C ILE A 658 1.10 -4.11 5.02
N THR A 659 0.93 -5.40 4.71
CA THR A 659 1.73 -6.49 5.28
C THR A 659 2.70 -7.05 4.24
N ILE A 660 3.98 -7.16 4.58
CA ILE A 660 5.06 -7.67 3.72
C ILE A 660 5.18 -9.18 3.94
N LEU A 661 4.58 -9.99 3.07
CA LEU A 661 4.39 -11.43 3.28
C LEU A 661 5.70 -12.24 3.31
N ASP A 662 6.73 -11.79 2.61
CA ASP A 662 8.04 -12.47 2.53
C ASP A 662 9.08 -11.89 3.49
N ASN A 663 8.69 -10.99 4.37
CA ASN A 663 9.58 -10.29 5.30
C ASN A 663 10.78 -9.60 4.64
N SER A 664 10.70 -9.33 3.33
CA SER A 664 11.80 -8.77 2.55
C SER A 664 11.69 -7.25 2.41
N PHE A 665 12.76 -6.54 2.75
CA PHE A 665 12.83 -5.09 2.54
C PHE A 665 12.75 -4.73 1.04
N SER A 666 13.18 -5.62 0.14
CA SER A 666 13.08 -5.40 -1.30
C SER A 666 11.62 -5.30 -1.78
N SER A 667 10.69 -5.99 -1.10
CA SER A 667 9.26 -5.90 -1.39
C SER A 667 8.68 -4.53 -1.03
N ILE A 668 9.25 -3.83 -0.05
CA ILE A 668 8.93 -2.42 0.25
C ILE A 668 9.30 -1.52 -0.94
N GLY A 669 10.51 -1.70 -1.52
CA GLY A 669 10.91 -1.00 -2.74
C GLY A 669 9.95 -1.25 -3.91
N LYS A 670 9.46 -2.49 -4.09
CA LYS A 670 8.44 -2.82 -5.09
C LYS A 670 7.11 -2.11 -4.80
N ALA A 671 6.70 -1.99 -3.55
CA ALA A 671 5.49 -1.25 -3.18
C ALA A 671 5.61 0.24 -3.54
N VAL A 672 6.76 0.87 -3.29
CA VAL A 672 7.05 2.24 -3.76
C VAL A 672 6.95 2.34 -5.28
N MET A 673 7.58 1.42 -6.00
CA MET A 673 7.56 1.38 -7.47
C MET A 673 6.12 1.28 -8.01
N TRP A 674 5.30 0.41 -7.43
CA TRP A 674 3.89 0.27 -7.80
C TRP A 674 3.09 1.54 -7.50
N GLY A 675 3.25 2.14 -6.33
CA GLY A 675 2.58 3.40 -5.96
C GLY A 675 2.97 4.57 -6.88
N ARG A 676 4.25 4.69 -7.26
CA ARG A 676 4.72 5.70 -8.24
C ARG A 676 4.18 5.43 -9.64
N SER A 677 4.08 4.15 -10.03
CA SER A 677 3.54 3.76 -11.33
C SER A 677 2.03 4.02 -11.41
N LEU A 678 1.30 3.76 -10.34
CA LEU A 678 -0.11 4.13 -10.19
C LEU A 678 -0.32 5.63 -10.46
N TYR A 679 0.44 6.49 -9.78
CA TYR A 679 0.35 7.93 -9.96
C TYR A 679 0.67 8.36 -11.40
N LEU A 680 1.68 7.75 -12.01
CA LEU A 680 2.04 8.00 -13.41
C LEU A 680 0.90 7.58 -14.36
N ASN A 681 0.22 6.47 -14.10
CA ASN A 681 -0.91 6.02 -14.91
C ASN A 681 -2.09 6.99 -14.79
N ILE A 682 -2.36 7.52 -13.60
CA ILE A 682 -3.37 8.57 -13.39
C ILE A 682 -2.98 9.85 -14.15
N GLN A 683 -1.69 10.27 -14.09
CA GLN A 683 -1.22 11.41 -14.88
C GLN A 683 -1.36 11.21 -16.38
N ARG A 684 -1.13 9.99 -16.90
CA ARG A 684 -1.35 9.64 -18.31
C ARG A 684 -2.81 9.80 -18.71
N PHE A 685 -3.72 9.35 -17.87
CA PHE A 685 -5.14 9.51 -18.09
C PHE A 685 -5.55 10.99 -18.05
N ILE A 686 -5.10 11.75 -17.06
CA ILE A 686 -5.39 13.19 -16.96
C ILE A 686 -4.84 13.94 -18.18
N LEU A 687 -3.63 13.63 -18.63
CA LEU A 687 -3.04 14.24 -19.82
C LEU A 687 -3.90 13.99 -21.05
N PHE A 688 -4.36 12.75 -21.22
CA PHE A 688 -5.24 12.35 -22.31
C PHE A 688 -6.57 13.10 -22.25
N GLN A 689 -7.28 13.00 -21.14
CA GLN A 689 -8.62 13.55 -20.98
C GLN A 689 -8.65 15.08 -21.00
N MET A 690 -7.70 15.77 -20.33
CA MET A 690 -7.63 17.22 -20.36
C MET A 690 -7.35 17.75 -21.77
N THR A 691 -6.61 17.03 -22.60
CA THR A 691 -6.39 17.42 -24.00
C THR A 691 -7.68 17.38 -24.79
N ILE A 692 -8.51 16.36 -24.56
CA ILE A 692 -9.84 16.24 -25.17
C ILE A 692 -10.74 17.39 -24.76
N ASN A 693 -10.88 17.59 -23.45
CA ASN A 693 -11.80 18.58 -22.88
C ASN A 693 -11.44 19.99 -23.30
N VAL A 694 -10.15 20.36 -23.30
CA VAL A 694 -9.68 21.68 -23.77
C VAL A 694 -10.00 21.84 -25.26
N ALA A 695 -9.72 20.85 -26.10
CA ALA A 695 -10.00 20.95 -27.53
C ALA A 695 -11.51 21.07 -27.79
N ALA A 696 -12.33 20.25 -27.17
CA ALA A 696 -13.76 20.26 -27.34
C ALA A 696 -14.42 21.54 -26.83
N CYS A 697 -14.05 22.04 -25.63
CA CYS A 697 -14.56 23.30 -25.09
C CYS A 697 -14.27 24.48 -26.03
N ILE A 698 -13.05 24.57 -26.56
CA ILE A 698 -12.66 25.66 -27.45
C ILE A 698 -13.38 25.54 -28.79
N ILE A 699 -13.57 24.35 -29.34
CA ILE A 699 -14.26 24.12 -30.61
C ILE A 699 -15.76 24.44 -30.47
N VAL A 700 -16.41 24.03 -29.38
CA VAL A 700 -17.82 24.40 -29.12
C VAL A 700 -17.97 25.90 -28.94
N LEU A 701 -17.05 26.54 -28.22
CA LEU A 701 -17.01 28.00 -28.06
C LEU A 701 -16.85 28.72 -29.41
N ILE A 702 -15.92 28.30 -30.26
CA ILE A 702 -15.70 28.87 -31.60
C ILE A 702 -16.93 28.66 -32.46
N GLY A 703 -17.50 27.44 -32.49
CA GLY A 703 -18.70 27.13 -33.27
C GLY A 703 -19.89 28.04 -32.89
N ALA A 704 -20.05 28.29 -31.57
CA ALA A 704 -21.11 29.15 -31.07
C ALA A 704 -21.05 30.58 -31.62
N PHE A 705 -19.84 31.13 -31.86
CA PHE A 705 -19.63 32.44 -32.43
C PHE A 705 -19.58 32.46 -33.96
N LEU A 706 -19.28 31.32 -34.61
CA LEU A 706 -19.29 31.21 -36.05
C LEU A 706 -20.70 30.94 -36.61
N GLY A 707 -21.71 30.85 -35.75
CA GLY A 707 -23.09 30.55 -36.16
C GLY A 707 -23.32 29.12 -36.56
N VAL A 708 -22.41 28.20 -36.21
CA VAL A 708 -22.62 26.77 -36.30
C VAL A 708 -23.45 26.32 -35.10
N GLU A 709 -24.60 25.70 -35.34
CA GLU A 709 -25.31 25.01 -34.27
C GLU A 709 -24.40 23.96 -33.73
N SER A 710 -24.03 23.90 -32.56
CA SER A 710 -23.04 23.08 -31.87
C SER A 710 -22.30 22.03 -32.76
N PRO A 711 -21.04 22.22 -33.13
CA PRO A 711 -20.30 21.27 -33.98
C PRO A 711 -20.11 19.90 -33.33
N LEU A 712 -20.32 19.80 -32.02
CA LEU A 712 -20.38 18.59 -31.20
C LEU A 712 -21.62 18.64 -30.33
N THR A 713 -22.53 17.66 -30.45
CA THR A 713 -23.75 17.62 -29.63
C THR A 713 -23.49 17.08 -28.21
N VAL A 714 -24.43 17.29 -27.29
CA VAL A 714 -24.35 16.76 -25.90
C VAL A 714 -24.22 15.23 -25.93
N THR A 715 -24.99 14.54 -26.77
CA THR A 715 -24.95 13.08 -26.85
C THR A 715 -23.65 12.56 -27.41
N GLN A 716 -23.03 13.23 -28.38
CA GLN A 716 -21.71 12.90 -28.92
C GLN A 716 -20.63 13.09 -27.84
N MET A 717 -20.72 14.16 -27.08
CA MET A 717 -19.73 14.44 -26.01
C MET A 717 -19.92 13.49 -24.81
N LEU A 718 -21.14 13.11 -24.49
CA LEU A 718 -21.39 12.05 -23.51
C LEU A 718 -20.80 10.71 -23.96
N TRP A 719 -20.88 10.38 -25.25
CA TRP A 719 -20.21 9.20 -25.78
C TRP A 719 -18.69 9.27 -25.58
N VAL A 720 -18.07 10.40 -25.90
CA VAL A 720 -16.63 10.58 -25.75
C VAL A 720 -16.20 10.55 -24.30
N ASN A 721 -16.77 11.40 -23.47
CA ASN A 721 -16.36 11.54 -22.08
C ASN A 721 -16.66 10.31 -21.25
N LEU A 722 -17.77 9.64 -21.54
CA LEU A 722 -18.24 8.55 -20.72
C LEU A 722 -17.72 7.20 -21.17
N ILE A 723 -17.87 6.85 -22.44
CA ILE A 723 -17.53 5.52 -22.90
C ILE A 723 -16.06 5.47 -23.32
N MET A 724 -15.60 6.42 -24.13
CA MET A 724 -14.22 6.43 -24.57
C MET A 724 -13.25 6.68 -23.39
N ASP A 725 -13.56 7.64 -22.53
CA ASP A 725 -12.71 7.96 -21.38
C ASP A 725 -12.71 6.86 -20.31
N THR A 726 -13.86 6.21 -20.08
CA THR A 726 -13.95 5.04 -19.21
C THR A 726 -13.07 3.90 -19.70
N PHE A 727 -13.15 3.59 -20.97
CA PHE A 727 -12.30 2.55 -21.55
C PHE A 727 -10.83 2.97 -21.59
N ALA A 728 -10.52 4.23 -21.90
CA ALA A 728 -9.16 4.75 -21.86
C ALA A 728 -8.59 4.72 -20.43
N ALA A 729 -9.41 5.04 -19.42
CA ALA A 729 -9.04 4.93 -18.02
C ALA A 729 -8.62 3.50 -17.65
N LEU A 730 -9.43 2.50 -18.03
CA LEU A 730 -9.12 1.09 -17.82
C LEU A 730 -7.84 0.65 -18.57
N ALA A 731 -7.68 1.10 -19.81
CA ALA A 731 -6.49 0.81 -20.62
C ALA A 731 -5.21 1.36 -20.00
N LEU A 732 -5.23 2.62 -19.54
CA LEU A 732 -4.09 3.30 -18.97
C LEU A 732 -3.81 2.85 -17.52
N ALA A 733 -4.85 2.51 -16.74
CA ALA A 733 -4.72 1.95 -15.40
C ALA A 733 -4.02 0.59 -15.38
N SER A 734 -4.23 -0.24 -16.41
CA SER A 734 -3.68 -1.60 -16.50
C SER A 734 -2.21 -1.67 -16.96
N LEU A 735 -1.55 -0.54 -17.16
CA LEU A 735 -0.15 -0.51 -17.62
C LEU A 735 0.80 -1.01 -16.51
N SER A 736 1.70 -1.91 -16.90
CA SER A 736 2.73 -2.46 -16.01
C SER A 736 3.68 -1.38 -15.48
N PRO A 737 4.24 -1.56 -14.27
CA PRO A 737 5.17 -0.60 -13.69
C PRO A 737 6.45 -0.52 -14.50
N SER A 738 7.13 0.59 -14.35
CA SER A 738 8.46 0.79 -14.95
C SER A 738 9.47 1.12 -13.86
N HIS A 739 10.58 0.40 -13.79
CA HIS A 739 11.69 0.71 -12.88
C HIS A 739 12.21 2.14 -12.99
N ARG A 740 11.94 2.81 -14.12
CA ARG A 740 12.32 4.21 -14.31
C ARG A 740 11.74 5.15 -13.24
N VAL A 741 10.57 4.83 -12.68
CA VAL A 741 9.95 5.65 -11.63
C VAL A 741 10.77 5.66 -10.34
N MET A 742 11.67 4.70 -10.14
CA MET A 742 12.60 4.66 -9.00
C MET A 742 13.80 5.60 -9.15
N HIS A 743 14.03 6.17 -10.33
CA HIS A 743 15.03 7.22 -10.54
C HIS A 743 14.45 8.64 -10.40
N ASP A 744 13.13 8.75 -10.25
CA ASP A 744 12.47 10.04 -10.00
C ASP A 744 12.50 10.36 -8.50
N LYS A 745 12.70 11.62 -8.14
CA LYS A 745 12.57 12.07 -6.74
C LYS A 745 11.12 11.98 -6.26
N PRO A 746 10.90 11.77 -4.96
CA PRO A 746 9.56 11.81 -4.38
C PRO A 746 8.88 13.16 -4.67
N ARG A 747 7.58 13.12 -4.92
CA ARG A 747 6.81 14.33 -5.19
C ARG A 747 6.50 15.09 -3.88
N PRO A 748 6.58 16.43 -3.87
CA PRO A 748 6.11 17.21 -2.73
C PRO A 748 4.60 16.99 -2.52
N ARG A 749 4.14 16.89 -1.27
CA ARG A 749 2.72 16.71 -0.92
C ARG A 749 1.81 17.80 -1.55
N LYS A 750 2.30 19.05 -1.63
CA LYS A 750 1.57 20.18 -2.19
C LYS A 750 1.70 20.34 -3.71
N ALA A 751 2.39 19.45 -4.41
CA ALA A 751 2.55 19.52 -5.86
C ALA A 751 1.19 19.42 -6.58
N ASN A 752 1.03 20.13 -7.69
CA ASN A 752 -0.13 19.96 -8.55
C ASN A 752 0.01 18.69 -9.37
N ILE A 753 -1.11 17.98 -9.58
CA ILE A 753 -1.13 16.75 -10.39
C ILE A 753 -0.74 17.03 -11.85
N ILE A 754 -1.16 18.19 -12.37
CA ILE A 754 -0.75 18.69 -13.69
C ILE A 754 0.57 19.42 -13.55
N SER A 755 1.64 18.78 -14.00
CA SER A 755 2.96 19.43 -14.08
C SER A 755 3.02 20.45 -15.22
N SER A 756 3.99 21.39 -15.18
CA SER A 756 4.19 22.36 -16.27
C SER A 756 4.43 21.68 -17.64
N ALA A 757 5.08 20.52 -17.64
CA ALA A 757 5.28 19.74 -18.86
C ALA A 757 3.96 19.14 -19.38
N MET A 758 3.08 18.69 -18.48
CA MET A 758 1.72 18.23 -18.83
C MET A 758 0.89 19.39 -19.39
N ALA A 759 0.89 20.52 -18.72
CA ALA A 759 0.16 21.71 -19.17
C ALA A 759 0.58 22.12 -20.58
N LYS A 760 1.90 22.18 -20.86
CA LYS A 760 2.42 22.43 -22.22
C LYS A 760 1.97 21.37 -23.24
N GLY A 761 1.89 20.10 -22.82
CA GLY A 761 1.38 19.02 -23.64
C GLY A 761 -0.11 19.18 -23.95
N ILE A 762 -0.93 19.43 -22.92
CA ILE A 762 -2.39 19.61 -23.02
C ILE A 762 -2.72 20.77 -23.99
N PHE A 763 -2.18 21.96 -23.71
CA PHE A 763 -2.46 23.14 -24.53
C PHE A 763 -1.79 23.07 -25.91
N GLY A 764 -0.61 22.45 -26.05
CA GLY A 764 0.04 22.29 -27.35
C GLY A 764 -0.68 21.32 -28.25
N VAL A 765 -1.02 20.11 -27.79
CA VAL A 765 -1.74 19.11 -28.57
C VAL A 765 -3.20 19.53 -28.73
N GLY A 766 -3.85 20.01 -27.66
CA GLY A 766 -5.22 20.52 -27.72
C GLY A 766 -5.35 21.70 -28.69
N GLY A 767 -4.43 22.64 -28.67
CA GLY A 767 -4.36 23.76 -29.62
C GLY A 767 -4.18 23.29 -31.07
N PHE A 768 -3.35 22.30 -31.30
CA PHE A 768 -3.20 21.68 -32.62
C PHE A 768 -4.54 21.07 -33.09
N PHE A 769 -5.27 20.34 -32.22
CA PHE A 769 -6.57 19.80 -32.54
C PHE A 769 -7.59 20.90 -32.85
N VAL A 770 -7.61 21.97 -32.04
CA VAL A 770 -8.48 23.12 -32.27
C VAL A 770 -8.23 23.73 -33.63
N LEU A 771 -6.97 23.98 -34.00
CA LEU A 771 -6.65 24.58 -35.30
C LEU A 771 -7.08 23.70 -36.46
N LEU A 772 -6.83 22.40 -36.38
CA LEU A 772 -7.21 21.44 -37.38
C LEU A 772 -8.74 21.33 -37.51
N LEU A 773 -9.44 21.20 -36.42
CA LEU A 773 -10.90 21.10 -36.40
C LEU A 773 -11.58 22.42 -36.82
N PHE A 774 -11.03 23.56 -36.42
CA PHE A 774 -11.50 24.88 -36.91
C PHE A 774 -11.42 24.97 -38.43
N GLY A 775 -10.31 24.56 -39.01
CA GLY A 775 -10.16 24.51 -40.46
C GLY A 775 -11.21 23.61 -41.13
N PHE A 776 -11.56 22.46 -40.56
CA PHE A 776 -12.63 21.60 -41.06
C PHE A 776 -14.00 22.27 -40.96
N ILE A 777 -14.32 23.00 -39.86
CA ILE A 777 -15.56 23.76 -39.76
C ILE A 777 -15.64 24.77 -40.90
N GLN A 778 -14.60 25.55 -41.13
CA GLN A 778 -14.58 26.55 -42.20
C GLN A 778 -14.64 25.89 -43.60
N TYR A 779 -13.97 24.77 -43.80
CA TYR A 779 -14.01 24.05 -45.07
C TYR A 779 -15.41 23.53 -45.37
N PHE A 780 -16.07 22.86 -44.41
CA PHE A 780 -17.43 22.32 -44.57
C PHE A 780 -18.51 23.43 -44.71
N LYS A 781 -18.30 24.63 -44.17
CA LYS A 781 -19.16 25.79 -44.35
C LYS A 781 -19.11 26.36 -45.76
N ASN A 782 -18.00 26.19 -46.45
CA ASN A 782 -17.76 26.75 -47.78
C ASN A 782 -17.94 25.73 -48.89
N GLU A 783 -17.77 24.42 -48.61
CA GLU A 783 -17.87 23.34 -49.58
C GLU A 783 -18.93 22.31 -49.13
N ASP A 784 -19.71 21.78 -50.15
CA ASP A 784 -20.64 20.66 -49.93
C ASP A 784 -19.91 19.33 -50.08
N ILE A 785 -19.67 18.63 -48.97
CA ILE A 785 -18.90 17.38 -48.95
C ILE A 785 -19.81 16.18 -48.74
N THR A 786 -19.81 15.25 -49.68
CA THR A 786 -20.51 13.95 -49.60
C THR A 786 -19.55 12.77 -49.37
N SER A 787 -18.23 13.00 -49.48
CA SER A 787 -17.15 12.06 -49.15
C SER A 787 -15.81 12.83 -49.00
N LEU A 788 -14.95 12.35 -48.09
CA LEU A 788 -13.59 12.90 -47.94
C LEU A 788 -12.68 12.68 -49.15
N THR A 789 -13.09 11.88 -50.09
CA THR A 789 -12.41 11.75 -51.40
C THR A 789 -12.43 13.07 -52.20
N GLN A 790 -13.37 13.95 -51.90
CA GLN A 790 -13.47 15.31 -52.47
C GLN A 790 -12.59 16.34 -51.74
N PHE A 791 -11.94 15.98 -50.64
CA PHE A 791 -11.12 16.88 -49.87
C PHE A 791 -9.94 17.44 -50.67
N SER A 792 -9.83 18.74 -50.68
CA SER A 792 -8.71 19.48 -51.27
C SER A 792 -7.99 20.28 -50.19
N LEU A 793 -6.70 20.03 -50.02
CA LEU A 793 -5.84 20.76 -49.06
C LEU A 793 -5.72 22.24 -49.44
N GLY A 794 -5.78 22.55 -50.77
CA GLY A 794 -5.77 23.93 -51.30
C GLY A 794 -6.99 24.71 -50.81
N ASP A 795 -8.16 24.12 -50.98
CA ASP A 795 -9.43 24.73 -50.60
C ASP A 795 -9.58 24.81 -49.07
N TYR A 796 -9.13 23.78 -48.36
CA TYR A 796 -9.05 23.81 -46.88
C TYR A 796 -8.23 24.98 -46.39
N MET A 797 -7.06 25.24 -46.95
CA MET A 797 -6.17 26.37 -46.57
C MET A 797 -6.73 27.71 -47.03
N SER A 798 -7.39 27.80 -48.18
CA SER A 798 -8.01 29.05 -48.70
C SER A 798 -9.21 29.47 -47.89
N HIS A 799 -10.01 28.49 -47.43
CA HIS A 799 -11.20 28.75 -46.61
C HIS A 799 -10.93 28.99 -45.14
N PHE A 800 -9.71 28.70 -44.65
CA PHE A 800 -9.37 28.79 -43.22
C PHE A 800 -9.73 30.13 -42.58
N PHE A 801 -9.57 31.25 -43.30
CA PHE A 801 -9.91 32.59 -42.83
C PHE A 801 -11.14 33.20 -43.54
N HIS A 802 -11.93 32.37 -44.22
CA HIS A 802 -13.10 32.83 -44.94
C HIS A 802 -14.32 32.81 -44.04
N PHE A 803 -14.66 33.92 -43.41
CA PHE A 803 -15.75 34.04 -42.43
C PHE A 803 -17.14 34.33 -43.12
N GLY A 804 -17.17 34.70 -44.39
CA GLY A 804 -18.39 34.97 -45.17
C GLY A 804 -18.94 33.70 -45.84
N ALA A 805 -19.06 32.60 -45.15
CA ALA A 805 -19.46 31.30 -45.70
C ALA A 805 -20.93 31.27 -46.16
N PRO A 806 -21.24 30.64 -47.28
CA PRO A 806 -22.60 30.60 -47.83
C PRO A 806 -23.58 29.71 -47.06
N LYS A 807 -23.06 28.71 -46.25
CA LYS A 807 -23.86 27.83 -45.43
C LYS A 807 -24.00 28.29 -44.02
N GLY A 808 -25.22 28.35 -43.50
CA GLY A 808 -25.50 28.62 -42.09
C GLY A 808 -25.27 27.41 -41.17
N SER A 809 -25.54 26.17 -41.65
CA SER A 809 -25.40 24.90 -40.89
C SER A 809 -24.67 23.83 -41.72
N LEU A 810 -24.01 22.90 -41.02
CA LEU A 810 -23.36 21.74 -41.63
C LEU A 810 -24.38 20.64 -41.91
N SER A 811 -24.18 19.85 -42.97
CA SER A 811 -25.01 18.68 -43.26
C SER A 811 -24.79 17.58 -42.19
N ALA A 812 -25.76 16.70 -42.03
CA ALA A 812 -25.65 15.57 -41.09
C ALA A 812 -24.44 14.65 -41.39
N TYR A 813 -24.06 14.55 -42.67
CA TYR A 813 -22.89 13.80 -43.10
C TYR A 813 -21.58 14.49 -42.69
N GLU A 814 -21.47 15.80 -42.88
CA GLU A 814 -20.35 16.64 -42.48
C GLU A 814 -20.14 16.63 -40.95
N LEU A 815 -21.25 16.70 -40.18
CA LEU A 815 -21.20 16.53 -38.73
C LEU A 815 -20.68 15.15 -38.31
N SER A 816 -21.10 14.09 -39.03
CA SER A 816 -20.63 12.71 -38.78
C SER A 816 -19.14 12.56 -39.12
N LEU A 817 -18.66 13.19 -40.20
CA LEU A 817 -17.25 13.28 -40.52
C LEU A 817 -16.46 14.02 -39.42
N PHE A 818 -16.96 15.18 -39.03
CA PHE A 818 -16.34 16.02 -38.00
C PHE A 818 -16.19 15.30 -36.64
N PHE A 819 -17.29 14.67 -36.21
CA PHE A 819 -17.31 13.87 -34.99
C PHE A 819 -16.33 12.69 -35.06
N SER A 820 -16.30 11.96 -36.16
CA SER A 820 -15.38 10.82 -36.31
C SER A 820 -13.91 11.27 -36.39
N ILE A 821 -13.60 12.37 -37.09
CA ILE A 821 -12.27 12.97 -37.09
C ILE A 821 -11.84 13.33 -35.64
N PHE A 822 -12.73 14.00 -34.88
CA PHE A 822 -12.47 14.36 -33.50
C PHE A 822 -12.13 13.13 -32.64
N VAL A 823 -12.92 12.06 -32.72
CA VAL A 823 -12.72 10.83 -31.94
C VAL A 823 -11.39 10.14 -32.31
N PHE A 824 -11.06 10.05 -33.62
CA PHE A 824 -9.83 9.38 -34.06
C PHE A 824 -8.57 10.18 -33.77
N LEU A 825 -8.62 11.50 -33.73
CA LEU A 825 -7.52 12.32 -33.21
C LEU A 825 -7.22 11.96 -31.74
N GLN A 826 -8.24 11.78 -30.93
CA GLN A 826 -8.11 11.38 -29.52
C GLN A 826 -7.65 9.92 -29.39
N PHE A 827 -8.19 9.03 -30.21
CA PHE A 827 -7.78 7.63 -30.25
C PHE A 827 -6.25 7.50 -30.41
N TRP A 828 -5.67 8.19 -31.38
CA TRP A 828 -4.22 8.17 -31.58
C TRP A 828 -3.46 8.91 -30.45
N ASN A 829 -4.05 9.93 -29.86
CA ASN A 829 -3.47 10.62 -28.70
C ASN A 829 -3.40 9.72 -27.45
N MET A 830 -4.30 8.74 -27.31
CA MET A 830 -4.26 7.76 -26.22
C MET A 830 -2.94 6.95 -26.25
N PHE A 831 -2.45 6.59 -27.44
CA PHE A 831 -1.14 5.94 -27.58
C PHE A 831 0.02 6.86 -27.18
N ASN A 832 -0.07 8.16 -27.47
CA ASN A 832 0.91 9.14 -27.01
C ASN A 832 0.88 9.29 -25.48
N ALA A 833 -0.30 9.30 -24.87
CA ALA A 833 -0.45 9.33 -23.41
C ALA A 833 0.14 8.08 -22.74
N LYS A 834 -0.06 6.87 -23.32
CA LYS A 834 0.60 5.63 -22.87
C LYS A 834 2.13 5.79 -22.80
N ALA A 835 2.72 6.47 -23.77
CA ALA A 835 4.15 6.66 -23.86
C ALA A 835 4.70 7.83 -23.00
N TYR A 836 3.83 8.58 -22.33
CA TYR A 836 4.24 9.72 -21.50
C TYR A 836 5.26 9.30 -20.43
N ARG A 837 6.37 10.03 -20.33
CA ARG A 837 7.52 9.80 -19.42
C ARG A 837 8.21 8.42 -19.53
N THR A 838 7.92 7.63 -20.56
CA THR A 838 8.62 6.35 -20.78
C THR A 838 9.96 6.52 -21.50
N GLY A 839 10.12 7.58 -22.29
CA GLY A 839 11.25 7.76 -23.21
C GLY A 839 11.32 6.67 -24.30
N ARG A 840 10.23 5.90 -24.51
CA ARG A 840 10.15 4.80 -25.49
C ARG A 840 9.00 5.05 -26.45
N SER A 841 9.01 4.31 -27.59
CA SER A 841 7.91 4.34 -28.54
C SER A 841 6.57 3.96 -27.88
N ALA A 842 5.46 4.51 -28.37
CA ALA A 842 4.11 4.13 -27.98
C ALA A 842 3.81 2.64 -28.25
N PHE A 843 4.49 2.04 -29.23
CA PHE A 843 4.37 0.62 -29.57
C PHE A 843 5.22 -0.30 -28.67
N HIS A 844 6.08 0.27 -27.83
CA HIS A 844 6.89 -0.55 -26.93
C HIS A 844 6.01 -1.39 -26.00
N ASN A 845 6.30 -2.70 -25.92
CA ASN A 845 5.55 -3.68 -25.13
C ASN A 845 4.03 -3.73 -25.41
N ILE A 846 3.61 -3.30 -26.60
CA ILE A 846 2.15 -3.28 -26.94
C ILE A 846 1.55 -4.68 -26.90
N GLY A 847 2.27 -5.71 -27.35
CA GLY A 847 1.82 -7.11 -27.30
C GLY A 847 1.65 -7.67 -25.89
N LYS A 848 2.34 -7.11 -24.89
CA LYS A 848 2.16 -7.48 -23.47
C LYS A 848 0.99 -6.74 -22.82
N SER A 849 0.47 -5.68 -23.45
CA SER A 849 -0.64 -4.86 -22.96
C SER A 849 -1.95 -5.28 -23.65
N GLN A 850 -2.34 -6.56 -23.51
CA GLN A 850 -3.55 -7.10 -24.17
C GLN A 850 -4.81 -6.32 -23.81
N GLY A 851 -4.96 -5.90 -22.54
CA GLY A 851 -6.07 -5.07 -22.09
C GLY A 851 -6.15 -3.75 -22.85
N PHE A 852 -5.02 -3.08 -23.07
CA PHE A 852 -4.95 -1.84 -23.84
C PHE A 852 -5.39 -2.06 -25.30
N LEU A 853 -4.95 -3.15 -25.94
CA LEU A 853 -5.33 -3.46 -27.33
C LEU A 853 -6.80 -3.82 -27.48
N MET A 854 -7.35 -4.61 -26.55
CA MET A 854 -8.79 -4.94 -26.57
C MET A 854 -9.65 -3.68 -26.44
N ILE A 855 -9.25 -2.77 -25.59
CA ILE A 855 -9.96 -1.51 -25.37
C ILE A 855 -9.82 -0.60 -26.58
N ALA A 856 -8.63 -0.48 -27.17
CA ALA A 856 -8.45 0.28 -28.41
C ALA A 856 -9.37 -0.27 -29.53
N ALA A 857 -9.46 -1.58 -29.67
CA ALA A 857 -10.38 -2.21 -30.62
C ALA A 857 -11.85 -1.91 -30.29
N ALA A 858 -12.23 -1.95 -29.01
CA ALA A 858 -13.59 -1.65 -28.55
C ALA A 858 -13.99 -0.19 -28.85
N ILE A 859 -13.08 0.78 -28.68
CA ILE A 859 -13.30 2.19 -29.01
C ILE A 859 -13.58 2.34 -30.53
N VAL A 860 -12.73 1.72 -31.39
CA VAL A 860 -12.90 1.79 -32.85
C VAL A 860 -14.23 1.16 -33.25
N LEU A 861 -14.53 -0.04 -32.77
CA LEU A 861 -15.80 -0.74 -33.09
C LEU A 861 -17.01 0.04 -32.57
N GLY A 862 -16.92 0.60 -31.37
CA GLY A 862 -17.97 1.42 -30.80
C GLY A 862 -18.24 2.69 -31.60
N GLN A 863 -17.19 3.38 -32.06
CA GLN A 863 -17.33 4.57 -32.89
C GLN A 863 -17.99 4.24 -34.25
N VAL A 864 -17.55 3.18 -34.91
CA VAL A 864 -18.18 2.72 -36.15
C VAL A 864 -19.64 2.34 -35.93
N PHE A 865 -19.93 1.64 -34.84
CA PHE A 865 -21.30 1.22 -34.49
C PHE A 865 -22.21 2.44 -34.27
N ILE A 866 -21.80 3.41 -33.44
CA ILE A 866 -22.63 4.61 -33.17
C ILE A 866 -22.83 5.44 -34.43
N THR A 867 -21.78 5.69 -35.19
CA THR A 867 -21.91 6.48 -36.42
C THR A 867 -22.81 5.79 -37.46
N THR A 868 -22.86 4.46 -37.47
CA THR A 868 -23.67 3.70 -38.40
C THR A 868 -25.14 3.57 -37.96
N PHE A 869 -25.38 3.34 -36.66
CA PHE A 869 -26.71 3.00 -36.13
C PHE A 869 -27.31 4.07 -35.20
N GLY A 870 -26.53 5.07 -34.78
CA GLY A 870 -26.97 6.09 -33.83
C GLY A 870 -28.01 7.07 -34.36
N GLY A 871 -28.02 7.31 -35.69
CA GLY A 871 -29.04 8.13 -36.38
C GLY A 871 -29.28 9.48 -35.72
N GLY A 872 -30.55 9.88 -35.63
CA GLY A 872 -30.94 11.15 -35.00
C GLY A 872 -30.64 11.26 -33.50
N MET A 873 -30.50 10.15 -32.81
CA MET A 873 -30.16 10.13 -31.37
C MET A 873 -28.74 10.69 -31.05
N PHE A 874 -27.81 10.46 -31.97
CA PHE A 874 -26.43 10.98 -31.87
C PHE A 874 -26.15 12.04 -32.96
N SER A 875 -27.14 12.49 -33.66
CA SER A 875 -27.01 13.44 -34.80
C SER A 875 -25.94 12.97 -35.81
N VAL A 876 -25.99 11.69 -36.19
CA VAL A 876 -25.01 11.05 -37.09
C VAL A 876 -25.72 10.34 -38.25
N THR A 877 -25.00 10.19 -39.36
CA THR A 877 -25.37 9.38 -40.52
C THR A 877 -24.24 8.42 -40.88
N PRO A 878 -24.54 7.23 -41.43
CA PRO A 878 -23.54 6.25 -41.83
C PRO A 878 -22.51 6.83 -42.80
N LEU A 879 -21.22 6.66 -42.50
CA LEU A 879 -20.11 7.07 -43.34
C LEU A 879 -19.71 5.96 -44.32
N GLN A 880 -19.16 6.37 -45.47
CA GLN A 880 -18.62 5.45 -46.47
C GLN A 880 -17.33 4.76 -45.93
N LEU A 881 -17.08 3.51 -46.36
CA LEU A 881 -15.87 2.75 -45.95
C LEU A 881 -14.58 3.46 -46.34
N VAL A 882 -14.57 4.18 -47.45
CA VAL A 882 -13.39 4.97 -47.87
C VAL A 882 -13.12 6.10 -46.92
N ASP A 883 -14.16 6.79 -46.43
CA ASP A 883 -14.03 7.88 -45.46
C ASP A 883 -13.48 7.39 -44.13
N TRP A 884 -13.90 6.21 -43.67
CA TRP A 884 -13.30 5.57 -42.49
C TRP A 884 -11.78 5.33 -42.65
N ALA A 885 -11.38 4.81 -43.83
CA ALA A 885 -9.96 4.56 -44.10
C ALA A 885 -9.15 5.86 -44.13
N ILE A 886 -9.71 6.93 -44.72
CA ILE A 886 -9.07 8.25 -44.76
C ILE A 886 -9.00 8.84 -43.37
N ILE A 887 -10.05 8.80 -42.55
CA ILE A 887 -10.07 9.32 -41.19
C ILE A 887 -9.03 8.61 -40.34
N ILE A 888 -9.04 7.28 -40.29
CA ILE A 888 -8.10 6.49 -39.49
C ILE A 888 -6.64 6.76 -39.91
N GLY A 889 -6.38 6.79 -41.21
CA GLY A 889 -5.05 7.03 -41.77
C GLY A 889 -4.53 8.46 -41.51
N ALA A 890 -5.34 9.47 -41.87
CA ALA A 890 -4.94 10.87 -41.76
C ALA A 890 -4.77 11.33 -40.30
N THR A 891 -5.70 10.94 -39.41
CA THR A 891 -5.61 11.30 -37.99
C THR A 891 -4.44 10.63 -37.25
N SER A 892 -3.89 9.53 -37.80
CA SER A 892 -2.69 8.87 -37.25
C SER A 892 -1.45 9.78 -37.21
N ILE A 893 -1.46 10.90 -37.91
CA ILE A 893 -0.38 11.90 -37.90
C ILE A 893 -0.06 12.36 -36.45
N VAL A 894 -1.08 12.40 -35.58
CA VAL A 894 -0.91 12.72 -34.15
C VAL A 894 0.06 11.76 -33.47
N LEU A 895 -0.10 10.47 -33.73
CA LEU A 895 0.79 9.42 -33.18
C LEU A 895 2.22 9.60 -33.73
N TRP A 896 2.36 9.80 -35.02
CA TRP A 896 3.66 9.92 -35.68
C TRP A 896 4.43 11.19 -35.26
N ILE A 897 3.76 12.32 -35.07
CA ILE A 897 4.36 13.53 -34.47
C ILE A 897 4.89 13.21 -33.06
N GLY A 898 4.12 12.46 -32.27
CA GLY A 898 4.54 12.01 -30.96
C GLY A 898 5.78 11.09 -31.01
N GLU A 899 5.84 10.16 -31.98
CA GLU A 899 6.99 9.27 -32.18
C GLU A 899 8.23 10.03 -32.59
N ILE A 900 8.14 10.97 -33.53
CA ILE A 900 9.25 11.81 -33.98
C ILE A 900 9.80 12.61 -32.80
N ARG A 901 8.92 13.27 -32.03
CA ARG A 901 9.32 14.02 -30.83
C ARG A 901 10.08 13.15 -29.83
N ARG A 902 9.61 11.91 -29.58
CA ARG A 902 10.28 10.97 -28.66
C ARG A 902 11.61 10.48 -29.19
N SER A 903 11.71 10.28 -30.49
CA SER A 903 12.99 9.88 -31.16
C SER A 903 14.03 10.98 -31.08
N VAL A 904 13.65 12.23 -31.29
CA VAL A 904 14.53 13.39 -31.19
C VAL A 904 14.99 13.60 -29.73
N ALA A 905 14.09 13.48 -28.78
CA ALA A 905 14.41 13.60 -27.35
C ALA A 905 15.33 12.49 -26.81
N LYS A 906 15.46 11.35 -27.48
CA LYS A 906 16.44 10.29 -27.16
C LYS A 906 17.85 10.60 -27.65
N GLY A 907 18.00 11.45 -28.66
CA GLY A 907 19.29 11.85 -29.19
C GLY A 907 19.98 12.97 -28.42
N GLN A 908 19.29 13.57 -27.46
CA GLN A 908 19.80 14.53 -26.47
C GLN A 908 19.93 13.87 -25.10
#